data_b97231012089f722f7ebcf74f3adef08
#
_entry.id   b97231012089f722f7ebcf74f3adef08
#
_cell.length_a   1.000
_cell.length_b   1.000
_cell.length_c   1.000
_cell.angle_alpha   90.00
_cell.angle_beta   90.00
_cell.angle_gamma   90.00
#
_symmetry.space_group_name_H-M   'P 1'
#
loop_
_entity.id
_entity.type
_entity.pdbx_description
1 polymer ?
#
loop_
_entity_poly.entity_id
_entity_poly.type
_entity_poly.pdbx_seq_one_letter_code
_entity_poly.pdbx_strand_id
1 'polypeptide(L)'
;MSHPRHLKKTRLAVMVLAAVATHQAAAITTYAGDPGMLGNPASWRTAEFNRDWGLLSIGAEFAYARGFSGAGIKIGEVDSGYFASHRDLPSSRYSGVTVNGIPGAYDAAYNDRHGTHVAGTIAASRDGANVANNMHGVAFNASVVVGNTGRTDGVLYGIPQATQTAAQTIDNKHVADVYRAVNAQGVRIISTSFGSQPNTEQYETLMPSTAIAGNGQNLSGRAGLLGAWGYLANEDTWFQGTLDAAKTGTVIVFSAGNGGYKNPSPRAAAAYFDPTLEKNWLAVAAIRQNLSVNGQAVGQSLNADGSVNVPGAQLYNQCGLAKWSCVTAPGNTIYSTVLNDGYATASGTSMAAPHASGALAVVMERFGYMTNEQALTVLKTTAVQNGTINDANGLAIANPNAGKVVAVPDERNGWGTISLKNAMNGPGQFTGRFAVNTQGQNDTWSNNISDVAIKARKIEDDAEAASWNATKATKGWTNGLPAGASADDRNEYTVGMAREAARSTREYEGSLAKFGEGTLVLSGDNSFSGGVDLHGGKLVGASATAFGTGNVNVFGGTLGVRGADTLQVGGNLTLGTAGTLDLELGSGFTLGSGPLLQVGKRATLVGDLSLSFDSGFSFVAGTYNLLSATTLEGSFGQISTTGLLAGYTANVLYTAGGVQLNIAAVPEPETYALLLGGLAVVGFVARRRRQG
;
A
#
# COMPACT_ATOMS: atom_id res chain seq x y z
N MET A 1 -23.77 34.64 -10.57
CA MET A 1 -22.37 34.85 -10.97
C MET A 1 -21.56 33.66 -10.46
N SER A 2 -21.37 32.65 -11.27
CA SER A 2 -20.73 31.38 -10.92
C SER A 2 -19.28 31.38 -11.39
N HIS A 3 -18.38 30.98 -10.51
CA HIS A 3 -16.93 31.12 -10.65
C HIS A 3 -16.32 30.04 -11.55
N PRO A 4 -15.29 30.33 -12.33
CA PRO A 4 -14.54 29.36 -13.12
C PRO A 4 -13.33 28.80 -12.35
N ARG A 5 -13.54 28.06 -11.24
CA ARG A 5 -12.43 27.43 -10.50
C ARG A 5 -12.10 26.00 -10.92
N HIS A 6 -12.94 25.35 -11.73
CA HIS A 6 -12.75 23.94 -12.09
C HIS A 6 -11.85 23.67 -13.30
N LEU A 7 -11.60 24.67 -14.18
CA LEU A 7 -10.82 24.42 -15.40
C LEU A 7 -9.28 24.42 -15.22
N LYS A 8 -8.77 25.01 -14.12
CA LYS A 8 -7.30 25.06 -13.89
C LYS A 8 -6.73 23.75 -13.32
N LYS A 9 -7.51 22.99 -12.54
CA LYS A 9 -7.06 21.69 -11.96
C LYS A 9 -6.91 20.60 -13.02
N THR A 10 -7.71 20.62 -14.08
CA THR A 10 -7.70 19.59 -15.12
C THR A 10 -6.47 19.69 -16.05
N ARG A 11 -5.93 20.88 -16.27
CA ARG A 11 -4.76 21.07 -17.13
C ARG A 11 -3.43 20.68 -16.44
N LEU A 12 -3.31 20.90 -15.14
CA LEU A 12 -2.12 20.49 -14.38
C LEU A 12 -2.04 18.95 -14.24
N ALA A 13 -3.18 18.29 -14.04
CA ALA A 13 -3.25 16.83 -13.98
C ALA A 13 -2.84 16.15 -15.30
N VAL A 14 -3.15 16.77 -16.45
CA VAL A 14 -2.79 16.23 -17.77
C VAL A 14 -1.28 16.38 -18.06
N MET A 15 -0.62 17.47 -17.62
CA MET A 15 0.83 17.60 -17.80
C MET A 15 1.65 16.71 -16.88
N VAL A 16 1.18 16.45 -15.65
CA VAL A 16 1.84 15.51 -14.73
C VAL A 16 1.72 14.05 -15.22
N LEU A 17 0.61 13.68 -15.86
CA LEU A 17 0.46 12.35 -16.47
C LEU A 17 1.43 12.13 -17.66
N ALA A 18 1.76 13.16 -18.43
CA ALA A 18 2.69 13.03 -19.55
C ALA A 18 4.16 12.81 -19.13
N ALA A 19 4.56 13.27 -17.93
CA ALA A 19 5.92 13.08 -17.42
C ALA A 19 6.14 11.72 -16.71
N VAL A 20 5.08 10.98 -16.38
CA VAL A 20 5.13 9.66 -15.70
C VAL A 20 5.24 8.49 -16.70
N ALA A 21 5.10 8.76 -18.00
CA ALA A 21 5.04 7.71 -19.04
C ALA A 21 6.39 7.05 -19.39
N THR A 22 7.45 7.18 -18.59
CA THR A 22 8.75 6.55 -18.88
C THR A 22 9.06 5.28 -18.10
N HIS A 23 8.12 4.73 -17.34
CA HIS A 23 8.21 3.32 -16.99
C HIS A 23 7.80 2.52 -18.22
N GLN A 24 8.70 1.68 -18.73
CA GLN A 24 8.35 0.66 -19.72
C GLN A 24 7.34 -0.29 -19.05
N ALA A 25 6.06 0.06 -19.12
CA ALA A 25 5.01 -0.94 -18.95
C ALA A 25 5.32 -2.05 -19.96
N ALA A 26 5.53 -3.27 -19.48
CA ALA A 26 5.61 -4.42 -20.37
C ALA A 26 4.39 -4.33 -21.30
N ALA A 27 4.61 -4.42 -22.61
CA ALA A 27 3.53 -4.28 -23.57
C ALA A 27 2.44 -5.28 -23.22
N ILE A 28 1.29 -4.79 -22.74
CA ILE A 28 0.15 -5.65 -22.46
C ILE A 28 -0.32 -6.19 -23.79
N THR A 29 -0.36 -7.52 -23.90
CA THR A 29 -0.83 -8.18 -25.12
C THR A 29 -2.28 -7.77 -25.38
N THR A 30 -2.56 -7.11 -26.51
CA THR A 30 -3.91 -6.84 -26.96
C THR A 30 -4.43 -8.04 -27.76
N TYR A 31 -5.65 -8.44 -27.47
CA TYR A 31 -6.32 -9.53 -28.17
C TYR A 31 -7.37 -9.02 -29.14
N ALA A 32 -7.55 -9.70 -30.28
CA ALA A 32 -8.60 -9.34 -31.23
C ALA A 32 -9.98 -9.40 -30.57
N GLY A 33 -10.74 -8.30 -30.64
CA GLY A 33 -12.05 -8.18 -30.00
C GLY A 33 -12.04 -7.81 -28.52
N ASP A 34 -10.85 -7.65 -27.90
CA ASP A 34 -10.70 -7.19 -26.52
C ASP A 34 -9.51 -6.22 -26.43
N PRO A 35 -9.72 -4.96 -26.84
CA PRO A 35 -8.59 -4.05 -27.09
C PRO A 35 -7.93 -3.48 -25.85
N GLY A 36 -8.49 -3.56 -24.63
CA GLY A 36 -7.92 -3.01 -23.41
C GLY A 36 -6.97 -1.83 -23.68
N MET A 37 -7.44 -0.58 -23.57
CA MET A 37 -6.63 0.58 -23.94
C MET A 37 -5.94 1.20 -22.71
N LEU A 38 -4.65 1.53 -22.85
CA LEU A 38 -3.96 2.33 -21.86
C LEU A 38 -4.65 3.69 -21.70
N GLY A 39 -4.75 4.16 -20.45
CA GLY A 39 -5.45 5.39 -20.11
C GLY A 39 -6.98 5.30 -20.05
N ASN A 40 -7.58 4.19 -20.48
CA ASN A 40 -9.03 4.01 -20.47
C ASN A 40 -9.44 2.78 -19.64
N PRO A 41 -9.72 2.90 -18.35
CA PRO A 41 -10.16 1.77 -17.51
C PRO A 41 -11.43 1.06 -18.04
N ALA A 42 -12.38 1.81 -18.61
CA ALA A 42 -13.63 1.21 -19.09
C ALA A 42 -13.41 0.19 -20.21
N SER A 43 -12.36 0.34 -21.02
CA SER A 43 -12.03 -0.58 -22.11
C SER A 43 -11.60 -1.98 -21.64
N TRP A 44 -11.27 -2.14 -20.37
CA TRP A 44 -10.86 -3.40 -19.76
C TRP A 44 -12.02 -4.20 -19.18
N ARG A 45 -13.22 -3.61 -19.08
CA ARG A 45 -14.44 -4.26 -18.54
C ARG A 45 -15.12 -5.13 -19.62
N THR A 46 -14.39 -6.11 -20.11
CA THR A 46 -14.83 -7.06 -21.13
C THR A 46 -15.72 -8.16 -20.55
N ALA A 47 -16.26 -9.02 -21.38
CA ALA A 47 -17.02 -10.19 -20.93
C ALA A 47 -16.17 -11.12 -20.07
N GLU A 48 -14.91 -11.34 -20.46
CA GLU A 48 -13.92 -12.12 -19.71
C GLU A 48 -13.64 -11.49 -18.32
N PHE A 49 -13.34 -10.20 -18.26
CA PHE A 49 -13.14 -9.45 -17.02
C PHE A 49 -14.37 -9.53 -16.09
N ASN A 50 -15.58 -9.37 -16.62
CA ASN A 50 -16.80 -9.28 -15.83
C ASN A 50 -17.30 -10.64 -15.30
N ARG A 51 -16.71 -11.76 -15.71
CA ARG A 51 -17.06 -13.07 -15.16
C ARG A 51 -16.65 -13.24 -13.72
N ASP A 52 -15.51 -12.68 -13.35
CA ASP A 52 -15.15 -12.52 -11.95
C ASP A 52 -15.47 -11.10 -11.48
N TRP A 53 -16.59 -10.94 -10.78
CA TRP A 53 -17.00 -9.66 -10.21
C TRP A 53 -15.94 -9.06 -9.27
N GLY A 54 -15.05 -9.90 -8.74
CA GLY A 54 -13.96 -9.50 -7.86
C GLY A 54 -13.02 -8.49 -8.51
N LEU A 55 -12.73 -8.64 -9.78
CA LEU A 55 -11.86 -7.73 -10.54
C LEU A 55 -12.40 -6.30 -10.54
N LEU A 56 -13.70 -6.13 -10.81
CA LEU A 56 -14.36 -4.82 -10.76
C LEU A 56 -14.38 -4.26 -9.34
N SER A 57 -14.65 -5.10 -8.34
CA SER A 57 -14.75 -4.71 -6.94
C SER A 57 -13.45 -4.12 -6.40
N ILE A 58 -12.31 -4.68 -6.81
CA ILE A 58 -10.99 -4.18 -6.40
C ILE A 58 -10.43 -3.09 -7.32
N GLY A 59 -11.14 -2.73 -8.39
CA GLY A 59 -10.72 -1.71 -9.36
C GLY A 59 -9.51 -2.14 -10.19
N ALA A 60 -9.45 -3.41 -10.59
CA ALA A 60 -8.32 -3.97 -11.34
C ALA A 60 -8.11 -3.28 -12.70
N GLU A 61 -9.20 -2.87 -13.36
CA GLU A 61 -9.16 -2.14 -14.63
C GLU A 61 -8.38 -0.82 -14.57
N PHE A 62 -8.29 -0.18 -13.39
CA PHE A 62 -7.49 1.04 -13.23
C PHE A 62 -5.98 0.75 -13.24
N ALA A 63 -5.56 -0.40 -12.74
CA ALA A 63 -4.18 -0.85 -12.82
C ALA A 63 -3.82 -1.26 -14.26
N TYR A 64 -4.69 -2.02 -14.90
CA TYR A 64 -4.50 -2.48 -16.28
C TYR A 64 -4.43 -1.30 -17.27
N ALA A 65 -5.27 -0.29 -17.09
CA ALA A 65 -5.22 0.92 -17.89
C ALA A 65 -3.94 1.74 -17.70
N ARG A 66 -3.16 1.46 -16.66
CA ARG A 66 -1.81 2.02 -16.45
C ARG A 66 -0.70 1.08 -16.90
N GLY A 67 -1.02 -0.11 -17.40
CA GLY A 67 -0.07 -1.09 -17.89
C GLY A 67 0.41 -2.10 -16.86
N PHE A 68 -0.21 -2.20 -15.68
CA PHE A 68 0.22 -3.10 -14.62
C PHE A 68 -0.75 -4.28 -14.45
N SER A 69 -0.20 -5.50 -14.50
CA SER A 69 -0.95 -6.77 -14.50
C SER A 69 -0.23 -7.91 -13.79
N GLY A 70 0.80 -7.60 -12.99
CA GLY A 70 1.63 -8.55 -12.26
C GLY A 70 2.89 -9.00 -13.00
N ALA A 71 3.23 -8.40 -14.14
CA ALA A 71 4.38 -8.81 -14.95
C ALA A 71 5.69 -8.73 -14.16
N GLY A 72 6.53 -9.76 -14.31
CA GLY A 72 7.82 -9.85 -13.63
C GLY A 72 7.74 -10.23 -12.14
N ILE A 73 6.54 -10.36 -11.57
CA ILE A 73 6.35 -10.81 -10.18
C ILE A 73 6.09 -12.32 -10.15
N LYS A 74 6.80 -12.99 -9.24
CA LYS A 74 6.64 -14.42 -9.00
C LYS A 74 5.86 -14.62 -7.68
N ILE A 75 4.75 -15.34 -7.77
CA ILE A 75 3.84 -15.67 -6.66
C ILE A 75 3.97 -17.14 -6.34
N GLY A 76 4.11 -17.51 -5.09
CA GLY A 76 3.95 -18.88 -4.61
C GLY A 76 2.48 -19.15 -4.29
N GLU A 77 2.05 -20.34 -4.55
CA GLU A 77 0.78 -20.88 -4.09
C GLU A 77 1.07 -22.22 -3.38
N VAL A 78 0.57 -22.37 -2.18
CA VAL A 78 0.58 -23.66 -1.49
C VAL A 78 -0.87 -24.08 -1.31
N ASP A 79 -1.27 -25.15 -2.01
CA ASP A 79 -2.66 -25.59 -2.08
C ASP A 79 -2.74 -27.07 -2.56
N SER A 80 -3.90 -27.56 -2.99
CA SER A 80 -4.14 -28.90 -3.49
C SER A 80 -3.59 -29.18 -4.88
N GLY A 81 -2.60 -28.40 -5.34
CA GLY A 81 -2.04 -28.51 -6.68
C GLY A 81 -2.92 -27.85 -7.75
N TYR A 82 -2.34 -27.61 -8.93
CA TYR A 82 -3.04 -26.99 -10.07
C TYR A 82 -3.15 -27.94 -11.25
N PHE A 83 -4.22 -27.84 -12.02
CA PHE A 83 -4.42 -28.63 -13.23
C PHE A 83 -3.52 -28.10 -14.36
N ALA A 84 -2.33 -28.71 -14.49
CA ALA A 84 -1.23 -28.20 -15.31
C ALA A 84 -1.51 -28.16 -16.83
N SER A 85 -2.56 -28.84 -17.28
CA SER A 85 -3.00 -28.80 -18.70
C SER A 85 -4.12 -27.80 -18.96
N HIS A 86 -4.56 -27.00 -17.96
CA HIS A 86 -5.55 -25.94 -18.18
C HIS A 86 -4.96 -24.83 -19.05
N ARG A 87 -5.65 -24.47 -20.13
CA ARG A 87 -5.17 -23.48 -21.11
C ARG A 87 -4.82 -22.12 -20.52
N ASP A 88 -5.56 -21.67 -19.47
CA ASP A 88 -5.32 -20.38 -18.83
C ASP A 88 -4.21 -20.44 -17.76
N LEU A 89 -3.67 -21.65 -17.50
CA LEU A 89 -2.55 -21.87 -16.57
C LEU A 89 -1.31 -22.38 -17.34
N PRO A 90 -0.81 -21.61 -18.35
CA PRO A 90 0.21 -22.09 -19.25
C PRO A 90 1.55 -22.33 -18.56
N SER A 91 2.28 -23.37 -18.97
CA SER A 91 3.59 -23.73 -18.44
C SER A 91 4.68 -22.65 -18.59
N SER A 92 4.46 -21.65 -19.43
CA SER A 92 5.32 -20.46 -19.54
C SER A 92 5.27 -19.56 -18.30
N ARG A 93 4.18 -19.62 -17.51
CA ARG A 93 3.98 -18.82 -16.31
C ARG A 93 3.69 -19.65 -15.05
N TYR A 94 3.24 -20.88 -15.20
CA TYR A 94 2.93 -21.79 -14.10
C TYR A 94 3.95 -22.92 -14.03
N SER A 95 4.40 -23.21 -12.82
CA SER A 95 5.28 -24.33 -12.54
C SER A 95 4.94 -24.95 -11.19
N GLY A 96 5.17 -26.24 -11.03
CA GLY A 96 5.01 -26.93 -9.75
C GLY A 96 6.36 -27.32 -9.17
N VAL A 97 6.53 -27.22 -7.85
CA VAL A 97 7.67 -27.82 -7.14
C VAL A 97 7.37 -29.28 -6.83
N THR A 98 8.38 -30.13 -6.91
CA THR A 98 8.27 -31.54 -6.48
C THR A 98 8.88 -31.67 -5.09
N VAL A 99 8.10 -32.11 -4.12
CA VAL A 99 8.52 -32.29 -2.72
C VAL A 99 8.17 -33.70 -2.27
N ASN A 100 9.13 -34.43 -1.73
CA ASN A 100 8.96 -35.83 -1.28
C ASN A 100 8.29 -36.75 -2.32
N GLY A 101 8.59 -36.51 -3.62
CA GLY A 101 8.02 -37.27 -4.74
C GLY A 101 6.61 -36.81 -5.18
N ILE A 102 6.00 -35.81 -4.52
CA ILE A 102 4.70 -35.25 -4.88
C ILE A 102 4.93 -33.99 -5.73
N PRO A 103 4.47 -33.97 -7.01
CA PRO A 103 4.58 -32.79 -7.88
C PRO A 103 3.59 -31.70 -7.46
N GLY A 104 3.89 -30.43 -7.77
CA GLY A 104 2.98 -29.30 -7.56
C GLY A 104 1.70 -29.32 -8.42
N ALA A 105 1.66 -30.18 -9.42
CA ALA A 105 0.46 -30.38 -10.24
C ALA A 105 -0.60 -31.17 -9.47
N TYR A 106 -1.87 -30.97 -9.87
CA TYR A 106 -3.03 -31.72 -9.40
C TYR A 106 -2.87 -33.23 -9.70
N ASP A 107 -3.21 -34.06 -8.73
CA ASP A 107 -3.31 -35.52 -8.86
C ASP A 107 -4.70 -35.98 -8.39
N ALA A 108 -5.46 -36.58 -9.30
CA ALA A 108 -6.82 -37.06 -9.01
C ALA A 108 -6.91 -38.13 -7.93
N ALA A 109 -5.80 -38.78 -7.58
CA ALA A 109 -5.77 -39.80 -6.54
C ALA A 109 -5.94 -39.23 -5.12
N TYR A 110 -5.60 -37.94 -4.91
CA TYR A 110 -5.61 -37.34 -3.57
C TYR A 110 -5.91 -35.84 -3.50
N ASN A 111 -5.97 -35.14 -4.63
CA ASN A 111 -6.28 -33.71 -4.63
C ASN A 111 -7.73 -33.44 -5.03
N ASP A 112 -8.25 -32.32 -4.58
CA ASP A 112 -9.47 -31.70 -5.08
C ASP A 112 -9.16 -30.61 -6.10
N ARG A 113 -10.18 -29.92 -6.60
CA ARG A 113 -10.05 -28.84 -7.59
C ARG A 113 -9.67 -27.46 -6.99
N HIS A 114 -9.52 -27.39 -5.66
CA HIS A 114 -9.42 -26.12 -4.94
C HIS A 114 -8.20 -25.31 -5.37
N GLY A 115 -7.01 -25.89 -5.40
CA GLY A 115 -5.78 -25.21 -5.84
C GLY A 115 -5.86 -24.73 -7.29
N THR A 116 -6.49 -25.49 -8.20
CA THR A 116 -6.70 -25.00 -9.57
C THR A 116 -7.56 -23.74 -9.61
N HIS A 117 -8.59 -23.65 -8.75
CA HIS A 117 -9.45 -22.46 -8.65
C HIS A 117 -8.70 -21.26 -8.06
N VAL A 118 -7.87 -21.50 -7.04
CA VAL A 118 -7.02 -20.49 -6.41
C VAL A 118 -5.97 -19.97 -7.42
N ALA A 119 -5.27 -20.87 -8.10
CA ALA A 119 -4.29 -20.53 -9.15
C ALA A 119 -4.88 -19.61 -10.22
N GLY A 120 -6.08 -19.96 -10.71
CA GLY A 120 -6.77 -19.15 -11.70
C GLY A 120 -7.15 -17.77 -11.20
N THR A 121 -7.66 -17.65 -9.99
CA THR A 121 -8.00 -16.36 -9.37
C THR A 121 -6.77 -15.47 -9.21
N ILE A 122 -5.60 -16.04 -8.90
CA ILE A 122 -4.33 -15.28 -8.83
C ILE A 122 -3.98 -14.72 -10.21
N ALA A 123 -3.86 -15.59 -11.25
CA ALA A 123 -3.15 -15.20 -12.45
C ALA A 123 -3.55 -15.95 -13.74
N ALA A 124 -4.77 -16.52 -13.84
CA ALA A 124 -5.23 -17.10 -15.12
C ALA A 124 -4.99 -16.15 -16.28
N SER A 125 -4.62 -16.70 -17.44
CA SER A 125 -4.34 -15.93 -18.65
C SER A 125 -5.54 -15.09 -19.07
N ARG A 126 -5.27 -13.93 -19.67
CA ARG A 126 -6.27 -13.16 -20.40
C ARG A 126 -6.24 -13.60 -21.85
N ASP A 127 -7.31 -14.20 -22.33
CA ASP A 127 -7.44 -14.81 -23.66
C ASP A 127 -8.24 -13.97 -24.66
N GLY A 128 -9.02 -13.01 -24.16
CA GLY A 128 -9.88 -12.17 -24.98
C GLY A 128 -11.24 -12.80 -25.34
N ALA A 129 -11.98 -12.14 -26.22
CA ALA A 129 -13.38 -12.45 -26.50
C ALA A 129 -13.62 -13.76 -27.30
N ASN A 130 -12.58 -14.36 -27.85
CA ASN A 130 -12.72 -15.53 -28.76
C ASN A 130 -12.86 -16.86 -28.01
N VAL A 131 -12.72 -16.87 -26.68
CA VAL A 131 -12.84 -18.06 -25.85
C VAL A 131 -14.14 -17.98 -25.06
N ALA A 132 -15.04 -18.95 -25.29
CA ALA A 132 -16.30 -19.00 -24.55
C ALA A 132 -16.05 -19.34 -23.07
N ASN A 133 -16.75 -18.62 -22.19
CA ASN A 133 -16.73 -18.86 -20.75
C ASN A 133 -15.38 -18.66 -20.04
N ASN A 134 -14.37 -18.10 -20.70
CA ASN A 134 -13.08 -17.79 -20.09
C ASN A 134 -13.18 -16.69 -19.02
N MET A 135 -12.17 -16.62 -18.18
CA MET A 135 -11.93 -15.55 -17.18
C MET A 135 -10.42 -15.32 -17.09
N HIS A 136 -10.01 -14.22 -16.54
CA HIS A 136 -8.60 -14.04 -16.20
C HIS A 136 -8.39 -13.71 -14.71
N GLY A 137 -7.23 -14.05 -14.19
CA GLY A 137 -6.85 -13.73 -12.81
C GLY A 137 -6.51 -12.25 -12.63
N VAL A 138 -6.36 -11.85 -11.36
CA VAL A 138 -6.02 -10.46 -10.99
C VAL A 138 -4.67 -10.05 -11.57
N ALA A 139 -3.65 -10.90 -11.47
CA ALA A 139 -2.30 -10.65 -11.94
C ALA A 139 -1.98 -11.49 -13.18
N PHE A 140 -2.76 -11.36 -14.26
CA PHE A 140 -2.76 -12.26 -15.41
C PHE A 140 -1.42 -12.35 -16.18
N ASN A 141 -0.42 -11.52 -15.86
CA ASN A 141 0.94 -11.59 -16.37
C ASN A 141 1.99 -12.00 -15.31
N ALA A 142 1.58 -12.30 -14.07
CA ALA A 142 2.47 -12.84 -13.06
C ALA A 142 2.87 -14.30 -13.35
N SER A 143 3.98 -14.74 -12.79
CA SER A 143 4.35 -16.16 -12.75
C SER A 143 3.92 -16.79 -11.43
N VAL A 144 3.44 -18.04 -11.47
CA VAL A 144 2.98 -18.77 -10.28
C VAL A 144 3.77 -20.05 -10.10
N VAL A 145 4.26 -20.27 -8.88
CA VAL A 145 4.92 -21.50 -8.45
C VAL A 145 4.03 -22.22 -7.46
N VAL A 146 3.55 -23.40 -7.82
CA VAL A 146 2.59 -24.14 -7.01
C VAL A 146 3.28 -25.25 -6.24
N GLY A 147 3.00 -25.31 -4.95
CA GLY A 147 3.32 -26.41 -4.05
C GLY A 147 2.06 -27.16 -3.67
N ASN A 148 2.11 -28.49 -3.78
CA ASN A 148 0.99 -29.38 -3.51
C ASN A 148 1.06 -29.90 -2.08
N THR A 149 0.00 -29.69 -1.30
CA THR A 149 -0.12 -30.18 0.09
C THR A 149 -0.30 -31.68 0.19
N GLY A 150 -0.48 -32.36 -0.95
CA GLY A 150 -0.50 -33.81 -1.05
C GLY A 150 -1.79 -34.42 -0.49
N ARG A 151 -1.64 -35.54 0.20
CA ARG A 151 -2.79 -36.37 0.68
C ARG A 151 -3.51 -35.79 1.90
N THR A 152 -3.28 -34.54 2.27
CA THR A 152 -3.81 -33.91 3.48
C THR A 152 -4.99 -32.97 3.22
N ASP A 153 -5.44 -32.88 1.97
CA ASP A 153 -6.45 -31.91 1.53
C ASP A 153 -7.76 -31.98 2.31
N GLY A 154 -8.28 -33.18 2.54
CA GLY A 154 -9.52 -33.34 3.29
C GLY A 154 -9.46 -32.81 4.73
N VAL A 155 -8.27 -32.88 5.33
CA VAL A 155 -8.05 -32.37 6.69
C VAL A 155 -7.80 -30.86 6.68
N LEU A 156 -7.00 -30.36 5.73
CA LEU A 156 -6.65 -28.94 5.63
C LEU A 156 -7.83 -28.08 5.15
N TYR A 157 -8.60 -28.57 4.19
CA TYR A 157 -9.65 -27.78 3.53
C TYR A 157 -11.06 -28.09 4.06
N GLY A 158 -11.23 -29.17 4.86
CA GLY A 158 -12.53 -29.61 5.34
C GLY A 158 -13.47 -30.10 4.22
N ILE A 159 -12.93 -30.46 3.05
CA ILE A 159 -13.67 -30.97 1.90
C ILE A 159 -13.43 -32.49 1.81
N PRO A 160 -14.41 -33.34 2.17
CA PRO A 160 -14.24 -34.78 2.06
C PRO A 160 -14.07 -35.17 0.60
N GLN A 161 -12.98 -35.82 0.28
CA GLN A 161 -12.80 -36.46 -1.04
C GLN A 161 -13.42 -37.86 -1.00
N ALA A 162 -14.04 -38.28 -2.12
CA ALA A 162 -14.69 -39.59 -2.22
C ALA A 162 -13.72 -40.79 -1.96
N THR A 163 -12.44 -40.55 -2.05
CA THR A 163 -11.36 -41.54 -1.86
C THR A 163 -10.60 -41.39 -0.54
N GLN A 164 -10.87 -40.34 0.25
CA GLN A 164 -10.16 -40.11 1.50
C GLN A 164 -10.90 -40.81 2.67
N THR A 165 -10.22 -41.72 3.31
CA THR A 165 -10.73 -42.31 4.56
C THR A 165 -10.55 -41.33 5.72
N ALA A 166 -11.48 -41.30 6.66
CA ALA A 166 -11.53 -40.39 7.82
C ALA A 166 -10.29 -40.40 8.76
N ALA A 167 -9.26 -41.16 8.42
CA ALA A 167 -8.06 -41.38 9.23
C ALA A 167 -6.79 -40.69 8.67
N GLN A 168 -6.90 -39.80 7.70
CA GLN A 168 -5.71 -39.12 7.18
C GLN A 168 -5.30 -37.99 8.14
N THR A 169 -4.11 -38.13 8.70
CA THR A 169 -3.45 -37.10 9.51
C THR A 169 -2.67 -36.15 8.58
N ILE A 170 -2.56 -34.89 9.00
CA ILE A 170 -1.72 -33.91 8.30
C ILE A 170 -0.28 -34.39 8.32
N ASP A 171 0.36 -34.51 7.16
CA ASP A 171 1.82 -34.65 7.06
C ASP A 171 2.47 -33.27 7.26
N ASN A 172 2.68 -32.93 8.53
CA ASN A 172 3.26 -31.64 8.92
C ASN A 172 4.62 -31.39 8.25
N LYS A 173 5.45 -32.44 8.16
CA LYS A 173 6.77 -32.32 7.57
C LYS A 173 6.69 -32.03 6.07
N HIS A 174 5.83 -32.77 5.35
CA HIS A 174 5.65 -32.57 3.91
C HIS A 174 5.17 -31.15 3.61
N VAL A 175 4.11 -30.69 4.28
CA VAL A 175 3.53 -29.35 4.03
C VAL A 175 4.54 -28.25 4.39
N ALA A 176 5.29 -28.38 5.50
CA ALA A 176 6.36 -27.43 5.84
C ALA A 176 7.46 -27.39 4.74
N ASP A 177 7.87 -28.56 4.25
CA ASP A 177 8.87 -28.65 3.17
C ASP A 177 8.35 -28.05 1.86
N VAL A 178 7.03 -28.15 1.58
CA VAL A 178 6.39 -27.50 0.43
C VAL A 178 6.54 -25.97 0.51
N TYR A 179 6.25 -25.35 1.67
CA TYR A 179 6.46 -23.90 1.85
C TYR A 179 7.92 -23.50 1.61
N ARG A 180 8.86 -24.25 2.17
CA ARG A 180 10.30 -24.00 1.99
C ARG A 180 10.71 -24.12 0.52
N ALA A 181 10.22 -25.17 -0.18
CA ALA A 181 10.52 -25.41 -1.59
C ALA A 181 9.94 -24.31 -2.50
N VAL A 182 8.72 -23.86 -2.25
CA VAL A 182 8.09 -22.75 -2.98
C VAL A 182 8.86 -21.45 -2.72
N ASN A 183 9.20 -21.18 -1.46
CA ASN A 183 9.96 -19.98 -1.10
C ASN A 183 11.35 -19.96 -1.76
N ALA A 184 12.02 -21.11 -1.87
CA ALA A 184 13.32 -21.25 -2.52
C ALA A 184 13.30 -20.90 -4.03
N GLN A 185 12.12 -20.81 -4.65
CA GLN A 185 11.97 -20.35 -6.03
C GLN A 185 12.05 -18.82 -6.19
N GLY A 186 12.29 -18.07 -5.11
CA GLY A 186 12.41 -16.63 -5.13
C GLY A 186 11.06 -15.92 -5.31
N VAL A 187 9.99 -16.48 -4.79
CA VAL A 187 8.67 -15.86 -4.78
C VAL A 187 8.64 -14.67 -3.81
N ARG A 188 7.90 -13.62 -4.16
CA ARG A 188 7.73 -12.45 -3.30
C ARG A 188 6.52 -12.57 -2.37
N ILE A 189 5.56 -13.40 -2.75
CA ILE A 189 4.27 -13.63 -2.09
C ILE A 189 4.07 -15.14 -2.03
N ILE A 190 3.51 -15.67 -0.93
CA ILE A 190 2.94 -17.01 -0.89
C ILE A 190 1.47 -16.88 -0.50
N SER A 191 0.57 -17.30 -1.40
CA SER A 191 -0.87 -17.39 -1.18
C SER A 191 -1.21 -18.71 -0.52
N THR A 192 -1.94 -18.64 0.60
CA THR A 192 -2.40 -19.80 1.36
C THR A 192 -3.91 -19.69 1.56
N SER A 193 -4.64 -20.53 0.84
CA SER A 193 -6.10 -20.49 0.80
C SER A 193 -6.76 -21.53 1.70
N PHE A 194 -6.07 -21.98 2.73
CA PHE A 194 -6.58 -22.94 3.70
C PHE A 194 -6.17 -22.54 5.11
N GLY A 195 -6.86 -23.07 6.05
CA GLY A 195 -6.56 -23.00 7.47
C GLY A 195 -7.34 -24.10 8.15
N SER A 196 -6.90 -24.49 9.32
CA SER A 196 -7.57 -25.55 10.04
C SER A 196 -9.01 -25.19 10.30
N GLN A 197 -9.89 -26.09 9.93
CA GLN A 197 -11.21 -26.13 10.54
C GLN A 197 -11.03 -26.50 12.02
N PRO A 198 -11.84 -25.95 12.94
CA PRO A 198 -11.70 -26.26 14.37
C PRO A 198 -11.64 -27.74 14.72
N ASN A 199 -12.14 -28.63 13.88
CA ASN A 199 -12.29 -30.05 14.15
C ASN A 199 -11.22 -30.93 13.49
N THR A 200 -10.18 -30.38 12.89
CA THR A 200 -9.30 -31.18 12.02
C THR A 200 -7.82 -31.12 12.39
N GLU A 201 -7.45 -30.34 13.40
CA GLU A 201 -6.06 -30.25 13.86
C GLU A 201 -5.85 -30.75 15.29
N GLN A 202 -4.64 -31.28 15.53
CA GLN A 202 -4.27 -31.86 16.81
C GLN A 202 -4.35 -30.88 18.00
N TYR A 203 -4.27 -29.57 17.78
CA TYR A 203 -4.42 -28.63 18.87
C TYR A 203 -5.82 -28.65 19.50
N GLU A 204 -6.83 -29.17 18.82
CA GLU A 204 -8.16 -29.39 19.42
C GLU A 204 -8.15 -30.47 20.49
N THR A 205 -7.33 -31.50 20.31
CA THR A 205 -7.14 -32.54 21.32
C THR A 205 -6.26 -32.09 22.48
N LEU A 206 -5.42 -31.08 22.24
CA LEU A 206 -4.51 -30.52 23.24
C LEU A 206 -5.12 -29.34 24.01
N MET A 207 -6.16 -28.70 23.46
CA MET A 207 -6.86 -27.62 24.16
C MET A 207 -7.96 -28.21 25.08
N PRO A 208 -8.14 -27.65 26.29
CA PRO A 208 -9.26 -28.06 27.15
C PRO A 208 -10.58 -27.92 26.39
N SER A 209 -11.44 -28.92 26.48
CA SER A 209 -12.75 -28.94 25.79
C SER A 209 -13.61 -27.69 26.04
N THR A 210 -13.37 -27.00 27.15
CA THR A 210 -13.98 -25.69 27.46
C THR A 210 -13.48 -24.53 26.58
N ALA A 211 -12.29 -24.67 25.96
CA ALA A 211 -11.75 -23.65 25.04
C ALA A 211 -12.36 -23.75 23.63
N ILE A 212 -12.87 -24.91 23.24
CA ILE A 212 -13.45 -25.21 21.91
C ILE A 212 -14.93 -25.58 22.00
N ALA A 213 -15.45 -25.83 23.22
CA ALA A 213 -16.78 -26.34 23.43
C ALA A 213 -17.88 -25.43 22.86
N GLY A 214 -18.74 -26.02 22.06
CA GLY A 214 -19.97 -25.45 21.56
C GLY A 214 -19.77 -24.35 20.49
N ASN A 215 -19.84 -24.74 19.21
CA ASN A 215 -19.89 -23.88 18.03
C ASN A 215 -18.69 -22.93 17.78
N GLY A 216 -17.51 -23.28 18.24
CA GLY A 216 -16.28 -22.52 17.94
C GLY A 216 -16.20 -21.11 18.56
N GLN A 217 -17.10 -20.77 19.49
CA GLN A 217 -17.12 -19.44 20.12
C GLN A 217 -15.85 -19.13 20.92
N ASN A 218 -15.17 -20.15 21.42
CA ASN A 218 -13.94 -19.96 22.20
C ASN A 218 -12.73 -19.60 21.35
N LEU A 219 -12.67 -19.99 20.06
CA LEU A 219 -11.70 -19.46 19.10
C LEU A 219 -12.01 -18.01 18.68
N SER A 220 -13.20 -17.51 18.99
CA SER A 220 -13.50 -16.08 18.85
C SER A 220 -12.86 -15.23 19.95
N GLY A 221 -12.48 -15.81 21.07
CA GLY A 221 -11.87 -15.14 22.20
C GLY A 221 -10.34 -15.19 22.18
N ARG A 222 -9.70 -14.21 22.85
CA ARG A 222 -8.24 -14.11 22.95
C ARG A 222 -7.61 -15.36 23.62
N ALA A 223 -8.24 -15.92 24.63
CA ALA A 223 -7.70 -17.08 25.36
C ALA A 223 -7.60 -18.33 24.47
N GLY A 224 -8.63 -18.63 23.68
CA GLY A 224 -8.61 -19.75 22.74
C GLY A 224 -7.57 -19.58 21.66
N LEU A 225 -7.42 -18.35 21.14
CA LEU A 225 -6.40 -18.03 20.14
C LEU A 225 -4.97 -18.15 20.71
N LEU A 226 -4.74 -17.74 21.97
CA LEU A 226 -3.44 -17.89 22.64
C LEU A 226 -3.06 -19.37 22.82
N GLY A 227 -4.00 -20.23 23.19
CA GLY A 227 -3.76 -21.66 23.29
C GLY A 227 -3.37 -22.28 21.94
N ALA A 228 -4.15 -21.97 20.88
CA ALA A 228 -3.84 -22.43 19.53
C ALA A 228 -2.48 -21.90 19.03
N TRP A 229 -2.16 -20.64 19.29
CA TRP A 229 -0.85 -20.07 18.96
C TRP A 229 0.27 -20.77 19.69
N GLY A 230 0.11 -21.06 20.99
CA GLY A 230 1.10 -21.80 21.78
C GLY A 230 1.44 -23.15 21.17
N TYR A 231 0.43 -23.88 20.67
CA TYR A 231 0.63 -25.12 19.91
C TYR A 231 1.42 -24.86 18.62
N LEU A 232 0.94 -23.93 17.77
CA LEU A 232 1.55 -23.65 16.46
C LEU A 232 2.99 -23.14 16.55
N ALA A 233 3.30 -22.34 17.56
CA ALA A 233 4.62 -21.74 17.72
C ALA A 233 5.66 -22.68 18.34
N ASN A 234 5.22 -23.66 19.17
CA ASN A 234 6.12 -24.51 19.95
C ASN A 234 6.19 -25.96 19.46
N GLU A 235 5.31 -26.39 18.55
CA GLU A 235 5.28 -27.75 18.03
C GLU A 235 5.87 -27.82 16.62
N ASP A 236 6.34 -28.99 16.22
CA ASP A 236 6.83 -29.25 14.86
C ASP A 236 5.63 -29.42 13.91
N THR A 237 4.98 -28.32 13.57
CA THR A 237 3.82 -28.27 12.69
C THR A 237 4.21 -27.74 11.31
N TRP A 238 3.36 -27.98 10.32
CA TRP A 238 3.55 -27.44 8.98
C TRP A 238 3.65 -25.90 8.96
N PHE A 239 3.10 -25.24 9.95
CA PHE A 239 3.13 -23.78 10.08
C PHE A 239 4.56 -23.23 10.20
N GLN A 240 5.51 -24.02 10.71
CA GLN A 240 6.93 -23.62 10.75
C GLN A 240 7.48 -23.30 9.36
N GLY A 241 7.03 -24.01 8.32
CA GLY A 241 7.40 -23.70 6.93
C GLY A 241 6.97 -22.31 6.49
N THR A 242 5.80 -21.82 6.95
CA THR A 242 5.35 -20.46 6.65
C THR A 242 6.15 -19.40 7.40
N LEU A 243 6.48 -19.66 8.66
CA LEU A 243 7.34 -18.78 9.46
C LEU A 243 8.76 -18.68 8.87
N ASP A 244 9.30 -19.79 8.38
CA ASP A 244 10.60 -19.81 7.70
C ASP A 244 10.57 -18.93 6.42
N ALA A 245 9.53 -19.04 5.62
CA ALA A 245 9.35 -18.20 4.44
C ALA A 245 9.19 -16.71 4.81
N ALA A 246 8.41 -16.41 5.85
CA ALA A 246 8.24 -15.05 6.34
C ALA A 246 9.56 -14.41 6.80
N LYS A 247 10.44 -15.17 7.45
CA LYS A 247 11.78 -14.70 7.89
C LYS A 247 12.67 -14.25 6.72
N THR A 248 12.45 -14.75 5.52
CA THR A 248 13.19 -14.30 4.33
C THR A 248 12.64 -13.01 3.72
N GLY A 249 11.55 -12.46 4.26
CA GLY A 249 10.88 -11.26 3.76
C GLY A 249 9.78 -11.53 2.73
N THR A 250 9.46 -12.80 2.45
CA THR A 250 8.32 -13.18 1.61
C THR A 250 7.01 -12.83 2.31
N VAL A 251 6.07 -12.22 1.59
CA VAL A 251 4.75 -11.91 2.15
C VAL A 251 3.90 -13.16 2.17
N ILE A 252 3.43 -13.53 3.35
CA ILE A 252 2.50 -14.65 3.53
C ILE A 252 1.07 -14.09 3.58
N VAL A 253 0.23 -14.56 2.66
CA VAL A 253 -1.18 -14.20 2.55
C VAL A 253 -2.03 -15.38 2.97
N PHE A 254 -2.78 -15.23 4.06
CA PHE A 254 -3.62 -16.28 4.61
C PHE A 254 -5.11 -15.94 4.51
N SER A 255 -5.91 -16.91 4.09
CA SER A 255 -7.37 -16.85 4.22
C SER A 255 -7.77 -16.83 5.70
N ALA A 256 -8.71 -15.94 6.07
CA ALA A 256 -9.11 -15.74 7.47
C ALA A 256 -9.90 -16.92 8.06
N GLY A 257 -10.56 -17.73 7.22
CA GLY A 257 -11.40 -18.85 7.62
C GLY A 257 -12.89 -18.63 7.39
N ASN A 258 -13.67 -19.71 7.44
CA ASN A 258 -15.07 -19.75 7.03
C ASN A 258 -16.01 -20.16 8.17
N GLY A 259 -15.60 -20.00 9.43
CA GLY A 259 -16.38 -20.38 10.61
C GLY A 259 -17.31 -19.30 11.15
N GLY A 260 -17.30 -18.08 10.59
CA GLY A 260 -18.09 -16.96 11.08
C GLY A 260 -17.59 -16.34 12.39
N TYR A 261 -16.31 -16.55 12.72
CA TYR A 261 -15.73 -16.08 13.97
C TYR A 261 -15.36 -14.59 13.89
N LYS A 262 -15.31 -13.94 15.05
CA LYS A 262 -14.89 -12.54 15.17
C LYS A 262 -13.40 -12.34 14.88
N ASN A 263 -12.61 -13.40 14.90
CA ASN A 263 -11.18 -13.37 14.62
C ASN A 263 -10.83 -14.30 13.46
N PRO A 264 -9.75 -14.04 12.75
CA PRO A 264 -9.22 -14.99 11.78
C PRO A 264 -8.77 -16.29 12.47
N SER A 265 -8.52 -17.32 11.68
CA SER A 265 -7.83 -18.51 12.18
C SER A 265 -6.50 -18.13 12.86
N PRO A 266 -6.03 -18.91 13.84
CA PRO A 266 -4.79 -18.57 14.57
C PRO A 266 -3.58 -18.35 13.65
N ARG A 267 -3.48 -19.07 12.53
CA ARG A 267 -2.41 -18.89 11.54
C ARG A 267 -2.54 -17.58 10.81
N ALA A 268 -3.73 -17.24 10.33
CA ALA A 268 -3.97 -15.96 9.69
C ALA A 268 -3.75 -14.78 10.66
N ALA A 269 -4.02 -14.99 11.96
CA ALA A 269 -3.80 -14.02 13.02
C ALA A 269 -2.35 -13.96 13.55
N ALA A 270 -1.40 -14.67 12.96
CA ALA A 270 -0.02 -14.81 13.47
C ALA A 270 0.65 -13.48 13.83
N ALA A 271 0.48 -12.45 13.01
CA ALA A 271 1.06 -11.12 13.24
C ALA A 271 0.53 -10.43 14.51
N TYR A 272 -0.61 -10.86 15.07
CA TYR A 272 -1.05 -10.40 16.38
C TYR A 272 -0.22 -11.00 17.51
N PHE A 273 0.12 -12.28 17.40
CA PHE A 273 0.88 -13.00 18.43
C PHE A 273 2.37 -12.72 18.35
N ASP A 274 2.90 -12.62 17.13
CA ASP A 274 4.27 -12.22 16.83
C ASP A 274 4.28 -10.97 15.95
N PRO A 275 4.39 -9.77 16.55
CA PRO A 275 4.37 -8.51 15.81
C PRO A 275 5.53 -8.34 14.81
N THR A 276 6.59 -9.14 14.89
CA THR A 276 7.67 -9.08 13.88
C THR A 276 7.19 -9.49 12.49
N LEU A 277 6.07 -10.21 12.41
CA LEU A 277 5.43 -10.63 11.17
C LEU A 277 4.57 -9.53 10.51
N GLU A 278 4.22 -8.44 11.21
CA GLU A 278 3.32 -7.39 10.67
C GLU A 278 3.80 -6.81 9.33
N LYS A 279 5.10 -6.82 9.08
CA LYS A 279 5.73 -6.29 7.86
C LYS A 279 5.53 -7.15 6.62
N ASN A 280 5.21 -8.44 6.78
CA ASN A 280 5.10 -9.39 5.68
C ASN A 280 4.04 -10.49 5.91
N TRP A 281 2.99 -10.18 6.69
CA TRP A 281 1.88 -11.09 6.96
C TRP A 281 0.55 -10.40 6.68
N LEU A 282 -0.34 -11.09 5.98
CA LEU A 282 -1.65 -10.58 5.62
C LEU A 282 -2.74 -11.63 5.82
N ALA A 283 -3.67 -11.38 6.74
CA ALA A 283 -4.93 -12.09 6.82
C ALA A 283 -5.92 -11.51 5.80
N VAL A 284 -6.73 -12.35 5.16
CA VAL A 284 -7.71 -11.92 4.18
C VAL A 284 -9.09 -12.46 4.52
N ALA A 285 -9.98 -11.58 4.95
CA ALA A 285 -11.40 -11.87 5.14
C ALA A 285 -12.15 -11.72 3.80
N ALA A 286 -13.33 -12.31 3.70
CA ALA A 286 -14.08 -12.31 2.45
C ALA A 286 -15.26 -11.34 2.48
N ILE A 287 -15.47 -10.66 1.35
CA ILE A 287 -16.70 -9.92 1.08
C ILE A 287 -17.56 -10.64 0.06
N ARG A 288 -18.86 -10.31 0.07
CA ARG A 288 -19.88 -10.78 -0.89
C ARG A 288 -20.17 -9.70 -1.90
N GLN A 289 -20.61 -10.13 -3.07
CA GLN A 289 -21.15 -9.22 -4.06
C GLN A 289 -22.41 -8.53 -3.52
N ASN A 290 -22.40 -7.19 -3.51
CA ASN A 290 -23.58 -6.39 -3.26
C ASN A 290 -24.05 -5.76 -4.56
N LEU A 291 -25.26 -6.10 -4.99
CA LEU A 291 -25.80 -5.67 -6.28
C LEU A 291 -26.45 -4.27 -6.26
N SER A 292 -26.44 -3.56 -5.12
CA SER A 292 -27.39 -2.46 -4.90
C SER A 292 -26.84 -1.03 -4.97
N VAL A 293 -25.56 -0.78 -5.22
CA VAL A 293 -25.04 0.60 -5.31
C VAL A 293 -24.44 0.86 -6.69
N ASN A 294 -25.19 1.49 -7.56
CA ASN A 294 -24.77 1.96 -8.91
C ASN A 294 -24.14 0.88 -9.81
N GLY A 295 -24.56 -0.38 -9.68
CA GLY A 295 -24.00 -1.50 -10.43
C GLY A 295 -22.56 -1.85 -10.05
N GLN A 296 -22.03 -1.27 -8.97
CA GLN A 296 -20.73 -1.64 -8.40
C GLN A 296 -20.94 -2.50 -7.16
N ALA A 297 -20.25 -3.63 -7.09
CA ALA A 297 -20.24 -4.49 -5.93
C ALA A 297 -19.52 -3.80 -4.76
N VAL A 298 -20.25 -3.42 -3.74
CA VAL A 298 -19.70 -2.74 -2.57
C VAL A 298 -20.18 -3.44 -1.31
N GLY A 299 -19.36 -4.33 -0.75
CA GLY A 299 -19.54 -4.84 0.59
C GLY A 299 -20.71 -5.80 0.83
N GLN A 300 -20.96 -6.11 2.10
CA GLN A 300 -22.03 -7.02 2.53
C GLN A 300 -23.38 -6.27 2.63
N SER A 301 -24.47 -6.88 2.15
CA SER A 301 -25.82 -6.36 2.36
C SER A 301 -26.32 -6.64 3.79
N LEU A 302 -27.16 -5.76 4.33
CA LEU A 302 -27.81 -5.94 5.62
C LEU A 302 -29.28 -6.33 5.45
N ASN A 303 -29.78 -7.16 6.37
CA ASN A 303 -31.21 -7.35 6.58
C ASN A 303 -31.85 -6.09 7.20
N ALA A 304 -33.17 -6.01 7.19
CA ALA A 304 -33.90 -4.88 7.78
C ALA A 304 -33.66 -4.69 9.28
N ASP A 305 -33.26 -5.75 9.98
CA ASP A 305 -32.89 -5.74 11.41
C ASP A 305 -31.42 -5.36 11.66
N GLY A 306 -30.67 -4.97 10.62
CA GLY A 306 -29.25 -4.64 10.71
C GLY A 306 -28.31 -5.83 10.73
N SER A 307 -28.82 -7.06 10.71
CA SER A 307 -27.98 -8.26 10.57
C SER A 307 -27.43 -8.36 9.14
N VAL A 308 -26.31 -9.05 8.97
CA VAL A 308 -25.75 -9.29 7.62
C VAL A 308 -26.69 -10.22 6.85
N ASN A 309 -27.18 -9.74 5.70
CA ASN A 309 -27.97 -10.58 4.81
C ASN A 309 -27.08 -11.66 4.20
N VAL A 310 -27.33 -12.89 4.61
CA VAL A 310 -26.60 -14.09 4.19
C VAL A 310 -27.54 -15.01 3.42
N PRO A 311 -27.74 -14.80 2.11
CA PRO A 311 -28.44 -15.81 1.31
C PRO A 311 -27.59 -17.09 1.27
N GLY A 312 -28.01 -18.15 2.00
CA GLY A 312 -27.31 -19.44 2.04
C GLY A 312 -25.95 -19.41 2.73
N ALA A 313 -25.93 -19.00 3.95
CA ALA A 313 -25.06 -19.32 5.10
C ALA A 313 -23.63 -19.84 4.88
N GLN A 314 -22.71 -19.06 4.28
CA GLN A 314 -21.33 -19.16 4.74
C GLN A 314 -20.96 -17.88 5.51
N LEU A 315 -20.73 -18.00 6.80
CA LEU A 315 -20.20 -16.93 7.62
C LEU A 315 -18.67 -16.93 7.46
N TYR A 316 -18.09 -15.80 7.05
CA TYR A 316 -16.64 -15.63 6.96
C TYR A 316 -16.10 -15.07 8.27
N ASN A 317 -14.89 -15.48 8.64
CA ASN A 317 -14.22 -14.91 9.80
C ASN A 317 -13.91 -13.43 9.55
N GLN A 318 -14.00 -12.66 10.63
CA GLN A 318 -13.67 -11.24 10.66
C GLN A 318 -12.16 -11.03 10.93
N CYS A 319 -11.69 -9.79 10.84
CA CYS A 319 -10.29 -9.42 11.09
C CYS A 319 -9.90 -9.39 12.57
N GLY A 320 -10.85 -9.12 13.48
CA GLY A 320 -10.70 -9.19 14.92
C GLY A 320 -9.39 -8.61 15.46
N LEU A 321 -8.72 -9.40 16.27
CA LEU A 321 -7.42 -9.05 16.88
C LEU A 321 -6.32 -8.78 15.82
N ALA A 322 -6.43 -9.34 14.61
CA ALA A 322 -5.45 -9.16 13.53
C ALA A 322 -5.73 -7.94 12.65
N LYS A 323 -6.64 -7.05 13.01
CA LYS A 323 -7.11 -5.93 12.15
C LYS A 323 -6.00 -5.09 11.52
N TRP A 324 -4.85 -4.94 12.17
CA TRP A 324 -3.69 -4.19 11.66
C TRP A 324 -2.94 -4.90 10.52
N SER A 325 -3.10 -6.22 10.41
CA SER A 325 -2.52 -7.07 9.36
C SER A 325 -3.61 -7.79 8.56
N CYS A 326 -4.80 -7.21 8.43
CA CYS A 326 -5.93 -7.82 7.79
C CYS A 326 -6.61 -6.86 6.80
N VAL A 327 -7.06 -7.43 5.69
CA VAL A 327 -7.89 -6.76 4.67
C VAL A 327 -9.09 -7.62 4.34
N THR A 328 -10.03 -7.07 3.58
CA THR A 328 -11.07 -7.86 2.92
C THR A 328 -10.86 -7.87 1.41
N ALA A 329 -11.29 -8.97 0.77
CA ALA A 329 -11.28 -9.10 -0.68
C ALA A 329 -12.50 -9.92 -1.15
N PRO A 330 -12.86 -9.88 -2.44
CA PRO A 330 -13.94 -10.69 -3.00
C PRO A 330 -13.72 -12.18 -2.74
N GLY A 331 -14.70 -12.86 -2.16
CA GLY A 331 -14.57 -14.27 -1.80
C GLY A 331 -15.85 -15.09 -1.93
N ASN A 332 -16.98 -14.49 -2.35
CA ASN A 332 -18.24 -15.20 -2.50
C ASN A 332 -18.63 -15.30 -3.97
N THR A 333 -18.97 -16.51 -4.42
CA THR A 333 -19.41 -16.76 -5.81
C THR A 333 -18.36 -16.25 -6.82
N ILE A 334 -17.09 -16.58 -6.56
CA ILE A 334 -15.97 -16.24 -7.44
C ILE A 334 -15.86 -17.25 -8.56
N TYR A 335 -15.87 -16.80 -9.80
CA TYR A 335 -15.73 -17.62 -10.99
C TYR A 335 -14.27 -17.75 -11.37
N SER A 336 -13.77 -18.98 -11.48
CA SER A 336 -12.35 -19.24 -11.78
C SER A 336 -12.17 -20.61 -12.46
N THR A 337 -10.91 -20.91 -12.81
CA THR A 337 -10.49 -22.18 -13.47
C THR A 337 -10.75 -23.38 -12.56
N VAL A 338 -11.11 -24.51 -13.15
CA VAL A 338 -11.20 -25.82 -12.49
C VAL A 338 -10.64 -26.89 -13.42
N LEU A 339 -10.79 -28.17 -13.05
CA LEU A 339 -10.26 -29.29 -13.83
C LEU A 339 -10.83 -29.33 -15.26
N ASN A 340 -10.10 -29.96 -16.18
CA ASN A 340 -10.52 -30.26 -17.55
C ASN A 340 -10.88 -29.02 -18.38
N ASP A 341 -10.05 -27.98 -18.33
CA ASP A 341 -10.30 -26.68 -18.99
C ASP A 341 -11.66 -26.04 -18.64
N GLY A 342 -12.19 -26.42 -17.48
CA GLY A 342 -13.49 -25.94 -17.00
C GLY A 342 -13.37 -24.68 -16.15
N TYR A 343 -14.51 -24.07 -15.90
CA TYR A 343 -14.67 -22.93 -14.98
C TYR A 343 -15.88 -23.17 -14.09
N ALA A 344 -15.76 -22.73 -12.84
CA ALA A 344 -16.85 -22.84 -11.88
C ALA A 344 -16.76 -21.74 -10.82
N THR A 345 -17.86 -21.54 -10.11
CA THR A 345 -17.89 -20.67 -8.95
C THR A 345 -17.49 -21.42 -7.69
N ALA A 346 -16.75 -20.73 -6.81
CA ALA A 346 -16.49 -21.16 -5.45
C ALA A 346 -16.64 -19.98 -4.47
N SER A 347 -16.81 -20.30 -3.18
CA SER A 347 -17.02 -19.29 -2.14
C SER A 347 -16.20 -19.64 -0.90
N GLY A 348 -15.55 -18.64 -0.33
CA GLY A 348 -14.71 -18.79 0.86
C GLY A 348 -13.71 -17.65 0.96
N THR A 349 -13.13 -17.49 2.14
CA THR A 349 -11.92 -16.69 2.31
C THR A 349 -10.76 -17.24 1.47
N SER A 350 -10.87 -18.51 1.06
CA SER A 350 -9.97 -19.16 0.10
C SER A 350 -9.97 -18.50 -1.28
N MET A 351 -11.07 -17.83 -1.69
CA MET A 351 -11.15 -17.07 -2.95
C MET A 351 -10.76 -15.61 -2.74
N ALA A 352 -10.86 -15.11 -1.52
CA ALA A 352 -10.42 -13.76 -1.17
C ALA A 352 -8.88 -13.64 -1.10
N ALA A 353 -8.19 -14.62 -0.54
CA ALA A 353 -6.73 -14.63 -0.43
C ALA A 353 -6.01 -14.52 -1.79
N PRO A 354 -6.40 -15.28 -2.86
CA PRO A 354 -5.79 -15.14 -4.18
C PRO A 354 -6.06 -13.77 -4.84
N HIS A 355 -7.23 -13.15 -4.60
CA HIS A 355 -7.46 -11.76 -5.05
C HIS A 355 -6.47 -10.80 -4.41
N ALA A 356 -6.23 -10.92 -3.10
CA ALA A 356 -5.26 -10.08 -2.40
C ALA A 356 -3.81 -10.37 -2.85
N SER A 357 -3.47 -11.63 -3.10
CA SER A 357 -2.16 -12.04 -3.59
C SER A 357 -1.88 -11.48 -4.99
N GLY A 358 -2.84 -11.61 -5.90
CA GLY A 358 -2.76 -11.02 -7.25
C GLY A 358 -2.70 -9.50 -7.21
N ALA A 359 -3.53 -8.85 -6.39
CA ALA A 359 -3.50 -7.39 -6.24
C ALA A 359 -2.15 -6.89 -5.68
N LEU A 360 -1.58 -7.59 -4.69
CA LEU A 360 -0.25 -7.25 -4.16
C LEU A 360 0.84 -7.40 -5.23
N ALA A 361 0.75 -8.41 -6.09
CA ALA A 361 1.69 -8.56 -7.21
C ALA A 361 1.59 -7.40 -8.20
N VAL A 362 0.39 -6.92 -8.51
CA VAL A 362 0.19 -5.73 -9.36
C VAL A 362 0.76 -4.47 -8.71
N VAL A 363 0.63 -4.31 -7.39
CA VAL A 363 1.25 -3.21 -6.63
C VAL A 363 2.77 -3.32 -6.66
N MET A 364 3.33 -4.54 -6.50
CA MET A 364 4.78 -4.79 -6.57
C MET A 364 5.37 -4.52 -7.95
N GLU A 365 4.63 -4.78 -9.02
CA GLU A 365 5.02 -4.38 -10.38
C GLU A 365 5.02 -2.86 -10.53
N ARG A 366 3.93 -2.18 -10.10
CA ARG A 366 3.79 -0.71 -10.18
C ARG A 366 4.92 0.01 -9.45
N PHE A 367 5.33 -0.49 -8.32
CA PHE A 367 6.38 0.09 -7.48
C PHE A 367 7.58 -0.86 -7.38
N GLY A 368 8.19 -1.20 -8.54
CA GLY A 368 9.28 -2.17 -8.61
C GLY A 368 10.49 -1.83 -7.73
N TYR A 369 10.63 -0.56 -7.33
CA TYR A 369 11.66 -0.10 -6.40
C TYR A 369 11.31 -0.30 -4.91
N MET A 370 10.05 -0.60 -4.59
CA MET A 370 9.61 -0.80 -3.20
C MET A 370 9.94 -2.21 -2.69
N THR A 371 10.22 -2.28 -1.40
CA THR A 371 10.31 -3.56 -0.68
C THR A 371 8.94 -4.25 -0.60
N ASN A 372 8.93 -5.53 -0.24
CA ASN A 372 7.68 -6.26 -0.02
C ASN A 372 6.80 -5.62 1.06
N GLU A 373 7.40 -5.17 2.16
CA GLU A 373 6.73 -4.45 3.25
C GLU A 373 6.10 -3.14 2.78
N GLN A 374 6.82 -2.37 1.95
CA GLN A 374 6.32 -1.11 1.42
C GLN A 374 5.13 -1.32 0.47
N ALA A 375 5.23 -2.30 -0.43
CA ALA A 375 4.13 -2.66 -1.33
C ALA A 375 2.89 -3.16 -0.55
N LEU A 376 3.10 -3.97 0.50
CA LEU A 376 2.02 -4.41 1.40
C LEU A 376 1.39 -3.22 2.15
N THR A 377 2.21 -2.25 2.57
CA THR A 377 1.71 -1.02 3.20
C THR A 377 0.86 -0.20 2.23
N VAL A 378 1.28 -0.07 0.96
CA VAL A 378 0.45 0.57 -0.08
C VAL A 378 -0.88 -0.15 -0.21
N LEU A 379 -0.89 -1.49 -0.36
CA LEU A 379 -2.12 -2.26 -0.52
C LEU A 379 -3.08 -2.08 0.67
N LYS A 380 -2.58 -2.14 1.90
CA LYS A 380 -3.38 -1.98 3.13
C LYS A 380 -3.94 -0.55 3.25
N THR A 381 -3.08 0.45 3.16
CA THR A 381 -3.44 1.83 3.49
C THR A 381 -4.25 2.55 2.41
N THR A 382 -4.44 1.93 1.27
CA THR A 382 -5.27 2.44 0.16
C THR A 382 -6.60 1.70 0.02
N ALA A 383 -6.84 0.70 0.87
CA ALA A 383 -8.08 -0.06 0.91
C ALA A 383 -9.27 0.84 1.29
N VAL A 384 -10.46 0.43 0.90
CA VAL A 384 -11.68 1.21 1.06
C VAL A 384 -12.65 0.58 2.06
N GLN A 385 -13.43 1.41 2.70
CA GLN A 385 -14.45 1.04 3.66
C GLN A 385 -15.51 0.13 3.02
N ASN A 386 -15.84 -0.96 3.70
CA ASN A 386 -16.93 -1.85 3.29
C ASN A 386 -18.30 -1.24 3.58
N GLY A 387 -19.33 -1.82 2.97
CA GLY A 387 -20.73 -1.42 3.20
C GLY A 387 -21.23 -1.65 4.63
N THR A 388 -20.51 -2.44 5.43
CA THR A 388 -20.88 -2.77 6.82
C THR A 388 -19.70 -2.64 7.77
N ILE A 389 -19.99 -2.18 9.00
CA ILE A 389 -19.08 -2.13 10.14
C ILE A 389 -19.78 -2.75 11.36
N ASN A 390 -19.05 -2.97 12.45
CA ASN A 390 -19.67 -3.33 13.73
C ASN A 390 -19.99 -2.07 14.54
N ASP A 391 -21.15 -2.05 15.21
CA ASP A 391 -21.46 -1.07 16.25
C ASP A 391 -20.71 -1.38 17.56
N ALA A 392 -20.94 -0.57 18.60
CA ALA A 392 -20.32 -0.73 19.92
C ALA A 392 -20.64 -2.08 20.60
N ASN A 393 -21.71 -2.76 20.17
CA ASN A 393 -22.13 -4.07 20.69
C ASN A 393 -21.62 -5.21 19.80
N GLY A 394 -20.87 -4.91 18.74
CA GLY A 394 -20.36 -5.88 17.76
C GLY A 394 -21.40 -6.36 16.75
N LEU A 395 -22.54 -5.66 16.62
CA LEU A 395 -23.56 -5.95 15.61
C LEU A 395 -23.22 -5.27 14.28
N ALA A 396 -23.51 -5.94 13.18
CA ALA A 396 -23.29 -5.40 11.85
C ALA A 396 -24.30 -4.29 11.52
N ILE A 397 -23.80 -3.12 11.19
CA ILE A 397 -24.59 -1.96 10.76
C ILE A 397 -24.09 -1.41 9.43
N ALA A 398 -24.93 -0.61 8.75
CA ALA A 398 -24.54 0.09 7.53
C ALA A 398 -23.40 1.08 7.80
N ASN A 399 -22.41 1.11 6.90
CA ASN A 399 -21.26 2.02 6.99
C ASN A 399 -21.51 3.29 6.16
N PRO A 400 -21.67 4.47 6.79
CA PRO A 400 -21.89 5.73 6.06
C PRO A 400 -20.64 6.16 5.24
N ASN A 401 -19.50 5.56 5.51
CA ASN A 401 -18.24 5.86 4.82
C ASN A 401 -17.87 4.79 3.75
N ALA A 402 -18.82 3.93 3.37
CA ALA A 402 -18.56 2.91 2.35
C ALA A 402 -17.90 3.50 1.09
N GLY A 403 -16.87 2.82 0.58
CA GLY A 403 -16.10 3.24 -0.59
C GLY A 403 -15.06 4.34 -0.35
N LYS A 404 -15.00 4.99 0.82
CA LYS A 404 -13.90 5.89 1.19
C LYS A 404 -12.68 5.12 1.65
N VAL A 405 -11.50 5.69 1.50
CA VAL A 405 -10.26 5.11 2.06
C VAL A 405 -10.38 4.94 3.57
N VAL A 406 -9.91 3.81 4.08
CA VAL A 406 -9.97 3.51 5.52
C VAL A 406 -8.99 4.41 6.27
N ALA A 407 -9.50 5.16 7.24
CA ALA A 407 -8.67 5.98 8.10
C ALA A 407 -8.03 5.16 9.22
N VAL A 408 -8.80 4.28 9.88
CA VAL A 408 -8.35 3.39 10.96
C VAL A 408 -8.95 2.01 10.73
N PRO A 409 -8.16 0.92 10.76
CA PRO A 409 -8.69 -0.43 10.58
C PRO A 409 -9.62 -0.83 11.73
N ASP A 410 -10.70 -1.55 11.40
CA ASP A 410 -11.70 -2.01 12.35
C ASP A 410 -11.64 -3.55 12.55
N GLU A 411 -12.27 -4.07 13.60
CA GLU A 411 -12.26 -5.49 13.93
C GLU A 411 -13.03 -6.36 12.93
N ARG A 412 -13.98 -5.79 12.18
CA ARG A 412 -14.74 -6.55 11.20
C ARG A 412 -13.96 -6.72 9.90
N ASN A 413 -13.45 -5.62 9.37
CA ASN A 413 -12.96 -5.54 8.00
C ASN A 413 -11.45 -5.28 7.91
N GLY A 414 -10.75 -5.09 9.05
CA GLY A 414 -9.36 -4.65 9.04
C GLY A 414 -9.21 -3.31 8.32
N TRP A 415 -8.31 -3.25 7.37
CA TRP A 415 -8.13 -2.10 6.49
C TRP A 415 -9.23 -1.95 5.41
N GLY A 416 -10.21 -2.86 5.38
CA GLY A 416 -11.29 -2.82 4.39
C GLY A 416 -10.95 -3.54 3.10
N THR A 417 -11.73 -3.27 2.04
CA THR A 417 -11.55 -3.91 0.73
C THR A 417 -10.36 -3.33 -0.01
N ILE A 418 -9.45 -4.20 -0.45
CA ILE A 418 -8.32 -3.80 -1.30
C ILE A 418 -8.79 -3.01 -2.52
N SER A 419 -8.01 -2.00 -2.93
CA SER A 419 -8.36 -1.12 -4.06
C SER A 419 -7.15 -0.84 -4.94
N LEU A 420 -7.06 -1.49 -6.08
CA LEU A 420 -6.02 -1.22 -7.07
C LEU A 420 -6.15 0.18 -7.66
N LYS A 421 -7.38 0.71 -7.78
CA LYS A 421 -7.61 2.10 -8.22
C LYS A 421 -6.81 3.10 -7.36
N ASN A 422 -6.86 2.95 -6.04
CA ASN A 422 -6.18 3.85 -5.11
C ASN A 422 -4.70 3.48 -4.96
N ALA A 423 -4.38 2.18 -4.90
CA ALA A 423 -3.02 1.69 -4.71
C ALA A 423 -2.05 2.18 -5.81
N MET A 424 -2.53 2.32 -7.06
CA MET A 424 -1.71 2.82 -8.16
C MET A 424 -1.20 4.26 -7.96
N ASN A 425 -1.70 4.99 -6.97
CA ASN A 425 -1.36 6.38 -6.69
C ASN A 425 -0.37 6.58 -5.53
N GLY A 426 0.25 5.50 -5.03
CA GLY A 426 1.16 5.52 -3.89
C GLY A 426 0.48 5.16 -2.57
N PRO A 427 1.17 5.24 -1.43
CA PRO A 427 0.61 4.93 -0.11
C PRO A 427 -0.53 5.90 0.25
N GLY A 428 -1.51 5.40 1.01
CA GLY A 428 -2.57 6.23 1.58
C GLY A 428 -2.23 6.75 2.98
N GLN A 429 -1.37 6.02 3.71
CA GLN A 429 -0.89 6.41 5.03
C GLN A 429 0.54 5.93 5.27
N PHE A 430 1.26 6.65 6.12
CA PHE A 430 2.48 6.15 6.73
C PHE A 430 2.17 5.60 8.13
N THR A 431 2.47 4.31 8.33
CA THR A 431 2.26 3.62 9.60
C THR A 431 3.55 3.54 10.43
N GLY A 432 4.31 4.62 10.45
CA GLY A 432 5.65 4.81 10.96
C GLY A 432 6.54 5.42 9.89
N ARG A 433 7.87 5.25 10.01
CA ARG A 433 8.83 5.75 9.02
C ARG A 433 8.75 4.96 7.71
N PHE A 434 8.42 5.64 6.62
CA PHE A 434 8.43 5.08 5.26
C PHE A 434 9.73 5.47 4.54
N ALA A 435 10.70 4.54 4.56
CA ALA A 435 12.04 4.77 4.03
C ALA A 435 12.17 4.22 2.61
N VAL A 436 12.03 5.07 1.58
CA VAL A 436 11.99 4.65 0.17
C VAL A 436 13.25 5.03 -0.58
N ASN A 437 13.80 4.07 -1.34
CA ASN A 437 14.83 4.31 -2.36
C ASN A 437 14.21 4.12 -3.74
N THR A 438 14.12 5.17 -4.54
CA THR A 438 13.54 5.11 -5.88
C THR A 438 14.43 4.46 -6.93
N GLN A 439 15.67 4.09 -6.58
CA GLN A 439 16.61 3.35 -7.44
C GLN A 439 16.79 3.98 -8.84
N GLY A 440 16.84 5.31 -8.92
CA GLY A 440 16.94 6.07 -10.17
C GLY A 440 15.62 6.26 -10.92
N GLN A 441 14.54 5.69 -10.44
CA GLN A 441 13.23 5.82 -11.09
C GLN A 441 12.55 7.13 -10.69
N ASN A 442 11.76 7.67 -11.62
CA ASN A 442 10.91 8.83 -11.37
C ASN A 442 9.48 8.36 -11.12
N ASP A 443 8.86 8.88 -10.08
CA ASP A 443 7.49 8.51 -9.72
C ASP A 443 6.70 9.69 -9.14
N THR A 444 5.38 9.55 -9.14
CA THR A 444 4.46 10.51 -8.54
C THR A 444 3.47 9.78 -7.62
N TRP A 445 3.44 10.20 -6.35
CA TRP A 445 2.41 9.78 -5.41
C TRP A 445 1.37 10.88 -5.28
N SER A 446 0.13 10.55 -5.63
CA SER A 446 -0.98 11.50 -5.70
C SER A 446 -2.09 11.23 -4.68
N ASN A 447 -1.96 10.20 -3.85
CA ASN A 447 -2.84 10.01 -2.71
C ASN A 447 -2.58 11.07 -1.64
N ASN A 448 -3.61 11.40 -0.86
CA ASN A 448 -3.51 12.22 0.34
C ASN A 448 -2.99 11.34 1.48
N ILE A 449 -1.67 11.43 1.73
CA ILE A 449 -0.99 10.57 2.71
C ILE A 449 -1.19 11.11 4.11
N SER A 450 -1.75 10.28 5.01
CA SER A 450 -1.93 10.62 6.42
C SER A 450 -1.15 9.68 7.36
N ASP A 451 -1.28 9.90 8.67
CA ASP A 451 -0.77 9.01 9.72
C ASP A 451 -1.83 8.77 10.82
N VAL A 452 -3.10 8.93 10.46
CA VAL A 452 -4.22 8.83 11.40
C VAL A 452 -4.29 7.44 12.03
N ALA A 453 -4.05 6.38 11.24
CA ALA A 453 -4.11 5.02 11.73
C ALA A 453 -3.07 4.74 12.81
N ILE A 454 -1.81 5.11 12.59
CA ILE A 454 -0.75 4.82 13.58
C ILE A 454 -0.91 5.63 14.86
N LYS A 455 -1.48 6.84 14.79
CA LYS A 455 -1.87 7.62 15.97
C LYS A 455 -3.01 6.98 16.74
N ALA A 456 -4.01 6.44 16.05
CA ALA A 456 -5.07 5.65 16.68
C ALA A 456 -4.51 4.38 17.34
N ARG A 457 -3.55 3.72 16.68
CA ARG A 457 -2.86 2.56 17.23
C ARG A 457 -2.12 2.87 18.53
N LYS A 458 -1.55 4.07 18.66
CA LYS A 458 -0.91 4.48 19.91
C LYS A 458 -1.88 4.42 21.09
N ILE A 459 -3.12 4.85 20.90
CA ILE A 459 -4.14 4.83 21.95
C ILE A 459 -4.43 3.37 22.36
N GLU A 460 -4.55 2.46 21.38
CA GLU A 460 -4.78 1.03 21.64
C GLU A 460 -3.57 0.39 22.32
N ASP A 461 -2.36 0.69 21.86
CA ASP A 461 -1.11 0.18 22.40
C ASP A 461 -0.85 0.67 23.83
N ASP A 462 -1.21 1.93 24.15
CA ASP A 462 -1.13 2.48 25.51
C ASP A 462 -2.11 1.75 26.46
N ALA A 463 -3.35 1.49 25.99
CA ALA A 463 -4.34 0.74 26.76
C ALA A 463 -3.92 -0.71 26.97
N GLU A 464 -3.37 -1.36 25.94
CA GLU A 464 -2.84 -2.72 26.06
C GLU A 464 -1.63 -2.78 26.99
N ALA A 465 -0.74 -1.80 26.97
CA ALA A 465 0.41 -1.72 27.87
C ALA A 465 -0.05 -1.64 29.34
N ALA A 466 -1.07 -0.83 29.62
CA ALA A 466 -1.64 -0.72 30.96
C ALA A 466 -2.26 -2.07 31.42
N SER A 467 -3.03 -2.73 30.54
CA SER A 467 -3.62 -4.04 30.80
C SER A 467 -2.56 -5.12 31.02
N TRP A 468 -1.51 -5.12 30.20
CA TRP A 468 -0.40 -6.07 30.31
C TRP A 468 0.39 -5.89 31.63
N ASN A 469 0.65 -4.66 32.05
CA ASN A 469 1.31 -4.38 33.32
C ASN A 469 0.45 -4.84 34.51
N ALA A 470 -0.88 -4.65 34.44
CA ALA A 470 -1.79 -5.16 35.45
C ALA A 470 -1.80 -6.70 35.49
N THR A 471 -1.77 -7.36 34.33
CA THR A 471 -1.67 -8.83 34.23
C THR A 471 -0.37 -9.34 34.85
N LYS A 472 0.79 -8.74 34.49
CA LYS A 472 2.10 -9.08 35.10
C LYS A 472 2.09 -8.94 36.64
N ALA A 473 1.51 -7.85 37.13
CA ALA A 473 1.41 -7.61 38.59
C ALA A 473 0.51 -8.66 39.26
N THR A 474 -0.68 -8.92 38.73
CA THR A 474 -1.65 -9.86 39.30
C THR A 474 -1.14 -11.29 39.30
N LYS A 475 -0.43 -11.71 38.25
CA LYS A 475 0.13 -13.06 38.09
C LYS A 475 1.53 -13.20 38.71
N GLY A 476 2.09 -12.15 39.27
CA GLY A 476 3.45 -12.17 39.87
C GLY A 476 4.57 -12.27 38.84
N TRP A 477 4.34 -11.81 37.60
CA TRP A 477 5.30 -11.91 36.49
C TRP A 477 6.19 -10.68 36.29
N THR A 478 6.15 -9.73 37.20
CA THR A 478 6.92 -8.47 37.10
C THR A 478 8.41 -8.72 36.95
N ASN A 479 8.93 -9.78 37.58
CA ASN A 479 10.33 -10.20 37.51
C ASN A 479 10.55 -11.44 36.63
N GLY A 480 9.62 -11.74 35.72
CA GLY A 480 9.66 -12.92 34.87
C GLY A 480 8.68 -14.02 35.34
N LEU A 481 8.60 -15.11 34.56
CA LEU A 481 7.77 -16.25 34.90
C LEU A 481 8.37 -17.04 36.08
N PRO A 482 7.54 -17.52 37.02
CA PRO A 482 7.99 -18.41 38.08
C PRO A 482 8.42 -19.77 37.52
N ALA A 483 9.33 -20.45 38.22
CA ALA A 483 9.67 -21.83 37.92
C ALA A 483 8.40 -22.70 38.02
N GLY A 484 8.10 -23.48 36.98
CA GLY A 484 6.90 -24.33 36.93
C GLY A 484 5.63 -23.64 36.45
N ALA A 485 5.70 -22.45 35.86
CA ALA A 485 4.55 -21.83 35.19
C ALA A 485 3.86 -22.81 34.23
N SER A 486 2.53 -22.73 34.11
CA SER A 486 1.74 -23.55 33.18
C SER A 486 2.11 -23.27 31.71
N ALA A 487 1.74 -24.15 30.79
CA ALA A 487 1.93 -23.92 29.36
C ALA A 487 1.17 -22.66 28.91
N ASP A 488 -0.05 -22.48 29.41
CA ASP A 488 -0.88 -21.30 29.09
C ASP A 488 -0.24 -20.00 29.58
N ASP A 489 0.31 -20.00 30.80
CA ASP A 489 1.02 -18.85 31.36
C ASP A 489 2.28 -18.54 30.54
N ARG A 490 3.02 -19.56 30.12
CA ARG A 490 4.18 -19.36 29.23
C ARG A 490 3.78 -18.75 27.89
N ASN A 491 2.72 -19.25 27.27
CA ASN A 491 2.21 -18.73 25.99
C ASN A 491 1.74 -17.28 26.13
N GLU A 492 0.94 -16.98 27.16
CA GLU A 492 0.47 -15.62 27.41
C GLU A 492 1.62 -14.65 27.70
N TYR A 493 2.59 -15.09 28.50
CA TYR A 493 3.78 -14.29 28.82
C TYR A 493 4.63 -14.04 27.58
N THR A 494 4.89 -15.05 26.75
CA THR A 494 5.68 -14.92 25.51
C THR A 494 5.04 -13.94 24.55
N VAL A 495 3.73 -14.07 24.30
CA VAL A 495 3.00 -13.14 23.43
C VAL A 495 2.96 -11.73 24.02
N GLY A 496 2.71 -11.60 25.33
CA GLY A 496 2.69 -10.31 26.01
C GLY A 496 4.02 -9.57 25.93
N MET A 497 5.13 -10.29 26.13
CA MET A 497 6.48 -9.74 26.00
C MET A 497 6.84 -9.35 24.56
N ALA A 498 6.47 -10.17 23.56
CA ALA A 498 6.69 -9.85 22.16
C ALA A 498 5.95 -8.56 21.76
N ARG A 499 4.70 -8.42 22.20
CA ARG A 499 3.91 -7.21 21.96
C ARG A 499 4.44 -5.99 22.73
N GLU A 500 4.92 -6.17 23.96
CA GLU A 500 5.60 -5.11 24.74
C GLU A 500 6.85 -4.63 24.01
N ALA A 501 7.69 -5.54 23.52
CA ALA A 501 8.88 -5.21 22.74
C ALA A 501 8.54 -4.43 21.46
N ALA A 502 7.51 -4.87 20.73
CA ALA A 502 7.06 -4.17 19.52
C ALA A 502 6.55 -2.75 19.82
N ARG A 503 5.79 -2.56 20.91
CA ARG A 503 5.32 -1.22 21.32
C ARG A 503 6.46 -0.30 21.71
N SER A 504 7.50 -0.82 22.34
CA SER A 504 8.67 -0.02 22.79
C SER A 504 9.49 0.57 21.64
N THR A 505 9.39 0.00 20.44
CA THR A 505 10.15 0.43 19.26
C THR A 505 9.27 1.04 18.15
N ARG A 506 7.95 1.03 18.33
CA ARG A 506 7.03 1.52 17.30
C ARG A 506 7.04 3.05 17.22
N GLU A 507 7.23 3.57 16.03
CA GLU A 507 7.06 4.99 15.72
C GLU A 507 5.57 5.28 15.50
N TYR A 508 5.01 6.23 16.25
CA TYR A 508 3.58 6.58 16.18
C TYR A 508 3.30 7.85 15.37
N GLU A 509 4.28 8.33 14.65
CA GLU A 509 4.13 9.41 13.67
C GLU A 509 4.57 8.90 12.31
N GLY A 510 3.74 9.14 11.30
CA GLY A 510 4.10 8.80 9.93
C GLY A 510 5.12 9.78 9.37
N SER A 511 6.22 9.28 8.83
CA SER A 511 7.28 10.10 8.22
C SER A 511 7.77 9.51 6.91
N LEU A 512 8.35 10.36 6.05
CA LEU A 512 8.97 9.94 4.78
C LEU A 512 10.47 10.13 4.85
N ALA A 513 11.23 9.09 4.52
CA ALA A 513 12.67 9.21 4.24
C ALA A 513 12.95 8.80 2.79
N LYS A 514 13.42 9.74 1.96
CA LYS A 514 13.73 9.52 0.54
C LYS A 514 15.23 9.34 0.35
N PHE A 515 15.61 8.21 -0.25
CA PHE A 515 16.98 7.83 -0.58
C PHE A 515 17.16 7.60 -2.08
N GLY A 516 18.43 7.51 -2.50
CA GLY A 516 18.83 7.14 -3.86
C GLY A 516 18.42 8.14 -4.92
N GLU A 517 18.94 7.91 -6.11
CA GLU A 517 18.68 8.75 -7.29
C GLU A 517 17.22 8.64 -7.76
N GLY A 518 16.84 9.52 -8.69
CA GLY A 518 15.49 9.63 -9.24
C GLY A 518 14.62 10.64 -8.51
N THR A 519 13.51 11.00 -9.14
CA THR A 519 12.58 12.02 -8.66
C THR A 519 11.32 11.39 -8.09
N LEU A 520 10.96 11.76 -6.86
CA LEU A 520 9.66 11.46 -6.28
C LEU A 520 8.85 12.77 -6.18
N VAL A 521 7.68 12.80 -6.80
CA VAL A 521 6.74 13.92 -6.72
C VAL A 521 5.61 13.57 -5.76
N LEU A 522 5.36 14.41 -4.77
CA LEU A 522 4.21 14.34 -3.88
C LEU A 522 3.19 15.38 -4.32
N SER A 523 2.04 14.95 -4.85
CA SER A 523 0.99 15.83 -5.37
C SER A 523 -0.34 15.74 -4.62
N GLY A 524 -0.43 14.89 -3.60
CA GLY A 524 -1.58 14.81 -2.70
C GLY A 524 -1.54 15.88 -1.60
N ASP A 525 -2.70 16.14 -1.01
CA ASP A 525 -2.83 16.99 0.19
C ASP A 525 -2.50 16.12 1.41
N ASN A 526 -1.22 16.11 1.81
CA ASN A 526 -0.69 15.25 2.84
C ASN A 526 -0.87 15.85 4.25
N SER A 527 -1.08 14.97 5.24
CA SER A 527 -1.29 15.38 6.64
C SER A 527 -0.45 14.61 7.66
N PHE A 528 0.47 13.75 7.19
CA PHE A 528 1.38 13.03 8.07
C PHE A 528 2.27 14.00 8.87
N SER A 529 2.60 13.67 10.13
CA SER A 529 3.20 14.62 11.08
C SER A 529 4.66 14.36 11.42
N GLY A 530 5.21 13.18 11.13
CA GLY A 530 6.58 12.83 11.46
C GLY A 530 7.65 13.50 10.58
N GLY A 531 7.21 14.23 9.53
CA GLY A 531 8.09 15.02 8.68
C GLY A 531 8.73 14.26 7.53
N VAL A 532 9.70 14.92 6.89
CA VAL A 532 10.40 14.45 5.69
C VAL A 532 11.91 14.55 5.88
N ASP A 533 12.61 13.46 5.60
CA ASP A 533 14.07 13.37 5.51
C ASP A 533 14.48 13.08 4.05
N LEU A 534 15.17 14.00 3.41
CA LEU A 534 15.74 13.81 2.07
C LEU A 534 17.23 13.54 2.16
N HIS A 535 17.66 12.35 1.71
CA HIS A 535 19.06 11.92 1.73
C HIS A 535 19.70 11.86 0.33
N GLY A 536 18.90 11.85 -0.75
CA GLY A 536 19.43 11.79 -2.11
C GLY A 536 18.35 11.83 -3.21
N GLY A 537 18.78 12.10 -4.45
CA GLY A 537 17.90 12.28 -5.58
C GLY A 537 17.08 13.56 -5.47
N LYS A 538 15.87 13.56 -6.00
CA LYS A 538 14.98 14.74 -5.99
C LYS A 538 13.63 14.38 -5.36
N LEU A 539 13.17 15.21 -4.43
CA LEU A 539 11.82 15.16 -3.87
C LEU A 539 11.10 16.47 -4.21
N VAL A 540 9.95 16.38 -4.87
CA VAL A 540 9.19 17.54 -5.34
C VAL A 540 7.85 17.62 -4.64
N GLY A 541 7.54 18.75 -4.02
CA GLY A 541 6.22 19.10 -3.55
C GLY A 541 5.42 19.80 -4.65
N ALA A 542 4.24 19.24 -4.99
CA ALA A 542 3.37 19.75 -6.05
C ALA A 542 1.94 20.06 -5.53
N SER A 543 1.76 20.17 -4.23
CA SER A 543 0.54 20.66 -3.56
C SER A 543 0.93 21.51 -2.35
N ALA A 544 -0.01 22.29 -1.82
CA ALA A 544 0.25 23.18 -0.70
C ALA A 544 0.74 22.44 0.57
N THR A 545 0.33 21.20 0.78
CA THR A 545 0.68 20.38 1.95
C THR A 545 1.48 19.14 1.60
N ALA A 546 2.19 19.15 0.45
CA ALA A 546 2.88 17.98 -0.08
C ALA A 546 3.82 17.29 0.94
N PHE A 547 4.45 18.05 1.83
CA PHE A 547 5.41 17.53 2.82
C PHE A 547 4.79 17.25 4.20
N GLY A 548 3.45 17.23 4.31
CA GLY A 548 2.74 17.03 5.57
C GLY A 548 2.90 18.21 6.54
N THR A 549 2.82 17.93 7.85
CA THR A 549 2.81 18.98 8.89
C THR A 549 4.08 19.02 9.75
N GLY A 550 5.01 18.08 9.53
CA GLY A 550 6.23 17.95 10.31
C GLY A 550 7.38 18.82 9.81
N ASN A 551 8.59 18.50 10.28
CA ASN A 551 9.82 19.11 9.81
C ASN A 551 10.22 18.58 8.43
N VAL A 552 11.00 19.37 7.67
CA VAL A 552 11.65 18.92 6.44
C VAL A 552 13.16 19.08 6.60
N ASN A 553 13.90 17.98 6.53
CA ASN A 553 15.34 17.93 6.63
C ASN A 553 15.92 17.47 5.30
N VAL A 554 16.78 18.29 4.70
CA VAL A 554 17.48 17.99 3.44
C VAL A 554 18.96 17.76 3.78
N PHE A 555 19.30 16.49 4.00
CA PHE A 555 20.69 16.07 4.27
C PHE A 555 21.52 16.04 2.99
N GLY A 556 20.88 15.77 1.86
CA GLY A 556 21.46 15.74 0.52
C GLY A 556 20.41 15.58 -0.55
N GLY A 557 20.77 15.90 -1.80
CA GLY A 557 19.84 15.87 -2.92
C GLY A 557 19.06 17.18 -3.08
N THR A 558 17.98 17.17 -3.84
CA THR A 558 17.24 18.36 -4.25
C THR A 558 15.80 18.34 -3.73
N LEU A 559 15.42 19.31 -2.93
CA LEU A 559 14.04 19.59 -2.55
C LEU A 559 13.43 20.54 -3.57
N GLY A 560 12.49 20.08 -4.36
CA GLY A 560 11.80 20.87 -5.38
C GLY A 560 10.45 21.39 -4.91
N VAL A 561 10.15 22.63 -5.22
CA VAL A 561 8.85 23.27 -4.99
C VAL A 561 8.26 23.69 -6.33
N ARG A 562 7.06 23.17 -6.63
CA ARG A 562 6.36 23.44 -7.90
C ARG A 562 4.91 23.79 -7.64
N GLY A 563 4.39 24.70 -8.45
CA GLY A 563 2.97 25.07 -8.45
C GLY A 563 2.73 26.55 -8.24
N ALA A 564 1.47 26.94 -8.36
CA ALA A 564 1.02 28.32 -8.19
C ALA A 564 0.65 28.64 -6.71
N ASP A 565 0.41 27.61 -5.91
CA ASP A 565 0.02 27.77 -4.51
C ASP A 565 1.27 27.76 -3.62
N THR A 566 1.24 28.52 -2.52
CA THR A 566 2.29 28.49 -1.50
C THR A 566 2.40 27.08 -0.90
N LEU A 567 3.55 26.42 -1.04
CA LEU A 567 3.84 25.15 -0.38
C LEU A 567 4.20 25.41 1.08
N GLN A 568 3.66 24.62 1.99
CA GLN A 568 3.85 24.75 3.43
C GLN A 568 4.73 23.65 3.99
N VAL A 569 5.67 24.02 4.86
CA VAL A 569 6.39 23.18 5.78
C VAL A 569 5.86 23.52 7.18
N GLY A 570 5.09 22.62 7.80
CA GLY A 570 4.43 22.92 9.08
C GLY A 570 5.40 23.11 10.25
N GLY A 571 6.55 22.42 10.21
CA GLY A 571 7.64 22.48 11.21
C GLY A 571 8.80 23.38 10.78
N ASN A 572 10.02 22.90 11.05
CA ASN A 572 11.27 23.53 10.63
C ASN A 572 11.68 23.03 9.24
N LEU A 573 12.38 23.88 8.49
CA LEU A 573 13.14 23.50 7.30
C LEU A 573 14.63 23.56 7.63
N THR A 574 15.34 22.44 7.43
CA THR A 574 16.81 22.40 7.53
C THR A 574 17.40 22.01 6.19
N LEU A 575 18.08 22.92 5.54
CA LEU A 575 18.82 22.67 4.30
C LEU A 575 20.30 22.52 4.64
N GLY A 576 20.79 21.26 4.64
CA GLY A 576 22.21 20.94 4.90
C GLY A 576 23.12 21.30 3.72
N THR A 577 24.44 21.27 3.93
CA THR A 577 25.47 21.68 2.96
C THR A 577 25.44 20.89 1.64
N ALA A 578 24.97 19.65 1.63
CA ALA A 578 24.83 18.82 0.42
C ALA A 578 23.41 18.87 -0.17
N GLY A 579 22.53 19.71 0.38
CA GLY A 579 21.15 19.88 -0.08
C GLY A 579 20.99 21.06 -1.02
N THR A 580 20.09 20.95 -1.97
CA THR A 580 19.66 22.03 -2.87
C THR A 580 18.16 22.27 -2.69
N LEU A 581 17.76 23.53 -2.53
CA LEU A 581 16.37 23.95 -2.67
C LEU A 581 16.15 24.41 -4.11
N ASP A 582 15.25 23.76 -4.84
CA ASP A 582 14.93 24.08 -6.23
C ASP A 582 13.52 24.69 -6.30
N LEU A 583 13.43 25.98 -6.62
CA LEU A 583 12.20 26.74 -6.72
C LEU A 583 11.84 26.97 -8.19
N GLU A 584 10.71 26.42 -8.64
CA GLU A 584 10.20 26.61 -10.00
C GLU A 584 9.24 27.80 -10.03
N LEU A 585 9.63 28.86 -10.76
CA LEU A 585 8.85 30.08 -10.93
C LEU A 585 8.06 29.99 -12.24
N GLY A 586 6.74 29.85 -12.13
CA GLY A 586 5.83 29.70 -13.28
C GLY A 586 4.84 30.84 -13.43
N SER A 587 3.92 30.71 -14.37
CA SER A 587 2.91 31.72 -14.74
C SER A 587 1.98 32.15 -13.58
N GLY A 588 1.86 31.32 -12.53
CA GLY A 588 1.08 31.64 -11.34
C GLY A 588 1.80 32.47 -10.29
N PHE A 589 3.12 32.62 -10.40
CA PHE A 589 3.93 33.38 -9.46
C PHE A 589 4.21 34.79 -9.98
N THR A 590 3.59 35.80 -9.37
CA THR A 590 3.59 37.19 -9.83
C THR A 590 3.98 38.13 -8.69
N LEU A 591 4.28 39.37 -9.04
CA LEU A 591 4.49 40.44 -8.03
C LEU A 591 3.30 40.54 -7.10
N GLY A 592 3.55 40.54 -5.79
CA GLY A 592 2.52 40.57 -4.75
C GLY A 592 1.92 39.22 -4.41
N SER A 593 2.32 38.14 -5.08
CA SER A 593 2.00 36.77 -4.62
C SER A 593 2.61 36.50 -3.25
N GLY A 594 1.99 35.56 -2.49
CA GLY A 594 2.61 34.98 -1.30
C GLY A 594 3.94 34.27 -1.62
N PRO A 595 4.68 33.82 -0.61
CA PRO A 595 5.91 33.07 -0.84
C PRO A 595 5.63 31.76 -1.58
N LEU A 596 6.59 31.28 -2.39
CA LEU A 596 6.50 29.92 -2.95
C LEU A 596 6.58 28.85 -1.86
N LEU A 597 7.41 29.10 -0.83
CA LEU A 597 7.60 28.20 0.29
C LEU A 597 7.39 28.94 1.61
N GLN A 598 6.44 28.45 2.41
CA GLN A 598 6.19 28.95 3.76
C GLN A 598 6.63 27.93 4.79
N VAL A 599 7.55 28.32 5.68
CA VAL A 599 8.03 27.52 6.81
C VAL A 599 7.35 28.02 8.09
N GLY A 600 6.61 27.14 8.74
CA GLY A 600 5.81 27.49 9.93
C GLY A 600 6.65 27.89 11.14
N LYS A 601 7.89 27.41 11.24
CA LYS A 601 8.82 27.70 12.33
C LYS A 601 10.14 28.29 11.79
N ARG A 602 11.27 27.62 11.99
CA ARG A 602 12.60 28.08 11.62
C ARG A 602 13.01 27.52 10.25
N ALA A 603 13.62 28.34 9.42
CA ALA A 603 14.37 27.91 8.24
C ALA A 603 15.88 28.09 8.50
N THR A 604 16.65 27.00 8.43
CA THR A 604 18.12 26.99 8.50
C THR A 604 18.66 26.67 7.12
N LEU A 605 19.37 27.63 6.49
CA LEU A 605 19.84 27.54 5.12
C LEU A 605 21.36 27.52 5.10
N VAL A 606 21.95 26.41 4.63
CA VAL A 606 23.41 26.26 4.47
C VAL A 606 23.74 25.71 3.07
N GLY A 607 22.84 24.95 2.47
CA GLY A 607 22.98 24.37 1.12
C GLY A 607 22.72 25.37 0.00
N ASP A 608 22.48 24.87 -1.20
CA ASP A 608 22.37 25.65 -2.41
C ASP A 608 20.93 26.04 -2.78
N LEU A 609 20.76 27.10 -3.59
CA LEU A 609 19.50 27.51 -4.18
C LEU A 609 19.56 27.38 -5.70
N SER A 610 18.58 26.71 -6.29
CA SER A 610 18.31 26.69 -7.72
C SER A 610 17.00 27.43 -8.01
N LEU A 611 17.02 28.38 -8.92
CA LEU A 611 15.85 29.12 -9.39
C LEU A 611 15.61 28.74 -10.85
N SER A 612 14.47 28.11 -11.13
CA SER A 612 14.08 27.68 -12.48
C SER A 612 12.89 28.51 -12.95
N PHE A 613 13.09 29.37 -13.99
CA PHE A 613 12.02 30.13 -14.61
C PHE A 613 11.41 29.30 -15.75
N ASP A 614 10.13 28.94 -15.64
CA ASP A 614 9.44 28.24 -16.71
C ASP A 614 9.07 29.21 -17.87
N SER A 615 8.67 28.67 -19.00
CA SER A 615 8.29 29.44 -20.18
C SER A 615 7.05 30.34 -19.99
N GLY A 616 6.30 30.13 -18.92
CA GLY A 616 5.11 30.91 -18.57
C GLY A 616 5.39 32.03 -17.57
N PHE A 617 6.60 32.12 -17.01
CA PHE A 617 6.93 33.17 -16.05
C PHE A 617 6.96 34.53 -16.71
N SER A 618 6.27 35.52 -16.13
CA SER A 618 6.23 36.90 -16.61
C SER A 618 7.31 37.72 -15.92
N PHE A 619 8.37 38.08 -16.65
CA PHE A 619 9.47 38.88 -16.12
C PHE A 619 9.04 40.35 -15.95
N VAL A 620 8.65 40.69 -14.72
CA VAL A 620 8.33 42.05 -14.29
C VAL A 620 9.37 42.47 -13.26
N ALA A 621 9.99 43.65 -13.45
CA ALA A 621 10.95 44.19 -12.48
C ALA A 621 10.27 44.44 -11.14
N GLY A 622 10.89 43.96 -10.07
CA GLY A 622 10.34 44.07 -8.71
C GLY A 622 10.83 42.98 -7.77
N THR A 623 10.29 42.94 -6.57
CA THR A 623 10.67 41.99 -5.51
C THR A 623 9.59 40.94 -5.30
N TYR A 624 10.00 39.67 -5.42
CA TYR A 624 9.15 38.48 -5.23
C TYR A 624 9.52 37.77 -3.94
N ASN A 625 8.54 37.23 -3.22
CA ASN A 625 8.78 36.47 -2.01
C ASN A 625 9.02 35.00 -2.34
N LEU A 626 10.24 34.49 -2.19
CA LEU A 626 10.57 33.08 -2.44
C LEU A 626 10.23 32.19 -1.26
N LEU A 627 10.69 32.59 -0.06
CA LEU A 627 10.53 31.85 1.17
C LEU A 627 10.16 32.79 2.32
N SER A 628 9.22 32.36 3.17
CA SER A 628 8.98 33.00 4.45
C SER A 628 9.11 31.99 5.60
N ALA A 629 9.58 32.45 6.75
CA ALA A 629 9.73 31.65 7.98
C ALA A 629 9.51 32.54 9.21
N THR A 630 9.18 31.93 10.36
CA THR A 630 9.17 32.67 11.65
C THR A 630 10.55 33.17 12.01
N THR A 631 11.58 32.37 11.74
CA THR A 631 13.00 32.72 11.95
C THR A 631 13.81 32.18 10.78
N LEU A 632 14.69 33.00 10.20
CA LEU A 632 15.64 32.62 9.17
C LEU A 632 17.05 32.60 9.75
N GLU A 633 17.78 31.50 9.57
CA GLU A 633 19.19 31.34 9.97
C GLU A 633 20.04 30.92 8.79
N GLY A 634 21.23 31.52 8.65
CA GLY A 634 22.15 31.23 7.56
C GLY A 634 21.79 31.87 6.24
N SER A 635 22.43 31.40 5.18
CA SER A 635 22.22 31.83 3.79
C SER A 635 22.58 30.67 2.86
N PHE A 636 22.10 30.72 1.63
CA PHE A 636 22.48 29.73 0.62
C PHE A 636 23.97 29.80 0.29
N GLY A 637 24.61 28.64 0.04
CA GLY A 637 25.99 28.52 -0.37
C GLY A 637 26.19 29.03 -1.80
N GLN A 638 25.59 28.35 -2.77
CA GLN A 638 25.57 28.76 -4.17
C GLN A 638 24.14 29.07 -4.61
N ILE A 639 24.03 30.05 -5.54
CA ILE A 639 22.75 30.40 -6.15
C ILE A 639 22.90 30.24 -7.64
N SER A 640 22.08 29.41 -8.26
CA SER A 640 22.01 29.19 -9.69
C SER A 640 20.66 29.58 -10.24
N THR A 641 20.64 30.03 -11.51
CA THR A 641 19.41 30.40 -12.22
C THR A 641 19.37 29.73 -13.59
N THR A 642 18.20 29.20 -13.97
CA THR A 642 17.93 28.64 -15.29
C THR A 642 16.69 29.30 -15.89
N GLY A 643 16.65 29.53 -17.21
CA GLY A 643 15.50 30.14 -17.86
C GLY A 643 15.38 31.67 -17.63
N LEU A 644 16.39 32.34 -17.05
CA LEU A 644 16.38 33.78 -16.88
C LEU A 644 16.40 34.45 -18.25
N LEU A 645 15.42 35.32 -18.50
CA LEU A 645 15.31 36.02 -19.79
C LEU A 645 16.45 37.01 -19.97
N ALA A 646 17.03 37.07 -21.18
CA ALA A 646 18.04 38.07 -21.54
C ALA A 646 17.52 39.49 -21.31
N GLY A 647 18.37 40.37 -20.78
CA GLY A 647 17.97 41.74 -20.40
C GLY A 647 17.42 41.86 -18.97
N TYR A 648 17.44 40.79 -18.21
CA TYR A 648 17.08 40.81 -16.77
C TYR A 648 18.22 40.28 -15.91
N THR A 649 18.27 40.77 -14.66
CA THR A 649 19.08 40.21 -13.56
C THR A 649 18.16 39.70 -12.44
N ALA A 650 18.61 38.70 -11.74
CA ALA A 650 17.93 38.09 -10.62
C ALA A 650 18.88 38.05 -9.40
N ASN A 651 18.55 38.77 -8.34
CA ASN A 651 19.36 38.89 -7.13
C ASN A 651 18.56 38.40 -5.92
N VAL A 652 19.16 37.55 -5.13
CA VAL A 652 18.54 37.03 -3.89
C VAL A 652 18.83 37.97 -2.72
N LEU A 653 17.81 38.34 -2.00
CA LEU A 653 17.84 39.22 -0.85
C LEU A 653 17.36 38.47 0.40
N TYR A 654 18.01 38.70 1.53
CA TYR A 654 17.65 38.10 2.82
C TYR A 654 17.00 39.15 3.72
N THR A 655 15.93 38.77 4.40
CA THR A 655 15.24 39.55 5.43
C THR A 655 15.23 38.77 6.74
N ALA A 656 14.83 39.39 7.85
CA ALA A 656 14.75 38.70 9.15
C ALA A 656 13.83 37.46 9.15
N GLY A 657 12.82 37.40 8.26
CA GLY A 657 11.85 36.32 8.19
C GLY A 657 11.72 35.68 6.81
N GLY A 658 12.67 35.91 5.89
CA GLY A 658 12.49 35.28 4.58
C GLY A 658 13.56 35.57 3.55
N VAL A 659 13.38 34.97 2.39
CA VAL A 659 14.23 35.11 1.20
C VAL A 659 13.39 35.71 0.07
N GLN A 660 13.90 36.72 -0.55
CA GLN A 660 13.26 37.46 -1.66
C GLN A 660 14.12 37.37 -2.92
N LEU A 661 13.48 37.50 -4.07
CA LEU A 661 14.12 37.61 -5.37
C LEU A 661 13.84 38.99 -5.95
N ASN A 662 14.88 39.77 -6.19
CA ASN A 662 14.77 41.03 -6.90
C ASN A 662 15.09 40.80 -8.38
N ILE A 663 14.13 41.06 -9.25
CA ILE A 663 14.28 41.03 -10.71
C ILE A 663 14.39 42.49 -11.19
N ALA A 664 15.46 42.80 -11.93
CA ALA A 664 15.68 44.10 -12.50
C ALA A 664 16.00 43.99 -13.99
N ALA A 665 15.44 44.88 -14.78
CA ALA A 665 15.83 45.00 -16.18
C ALA A 665 17.24 45.62 -16.28
N VAL A 666 18.08 45.02 -17.12
CA VAL A 666 19.39 45.60 -17.46
C VAL A 666 19.15 46.64 -18.54
N PRO A 667 19.48 47.93 -18.32
CA PRO A 667 19.33 48.92 -19.36
C PRO A 667 20.18 48.56 -20.58
N GLU A 668 19.61 48.69 -21.78
CA GLU A 668 20.34 48.42 -23.00
C GLU A 668 21.54 49.39 -23.13
N PRO A 669 22.67 48.96 -23.72
CA PRO A 669 23.83 49.82 -23.93
C PRO A 669 23.49 51.13 -24.63
N GLU A 670 22.48 51.15 -25.51
CA GLU A 670 21.96 52.34 -26.18
C GLU A 670 21.33 53.35 -25.22
N THR A 671 20.73 52.90 -24.11
CA THR A 671 20.17 53.80 -23.08
C THR A 671 21.28 54.55 -22.35
N TYR A 672 22.41 53.90 -22.06
CA TYR A 672 23.60 54.58 -21.51
C TYR A 672 24.23 55.54 -22.53
N ALA A 673 24.27 55.15 -23.79
CA ALA A 673 24.77 56.04 -24.87
C ALA A 673 23.88 57.28 -25.02
N LEU A 674 22.56 57.12 -24.96
CA LEU A 674 21.60 58.22 -24.99
C LEU A 674 21.70 59.12 -23.74
N LEU A 675 21.86 58.55 -22.56
CA LEU A 675 22.03 59.30 -21.31
C LEU A 675 23.33 60.06 -21.31
N LEU A 676 24.45 59.47 -21.74
CA LEU A 676 25.75 60.12 -21.87
C LEU A 676 25.73 61.19 -22.99
N GLY A 677 25.09 60.89 -24.10
CA GLY A 677 24.86 61.83 -25.19
C GLY A 677 24.01 63.02 -24.75
N GLY A 678 22.94 62.79 -24.02
CA GLY A 678 22.08 63.79 -23.40
C GLY A 678 22.83 64.67 -22.39
N LEU A 679 23.62 64.05 -21.50
CA LEU A 679 24.49 64.80 -20.58
C LEU A 679 25.57 65.60 -21.26
N ALA A 680 26.17 65.10 -22.37
CA ALA A 680 27.15 65.84 -23.19
C ALA A 680 26.51 67.04 -23.84
N VAL A 681 25.30 66.91 -24.39
CA VAL A 681 24.54 68.02 -25.00
C VAL A 681 24.20 69.11 -23.98
N VAL A 682 23.68 68.66 -22.76
CA VAL A 682 23.39 69.60 -21.68
C VAL A 682 24.65 70.29 -21.17
N GLY A 683 25.76 69.56 -21.05
CA GLY A 683 27.08 70.15 -20.71
C GLY A 683 27.57 71.14 -21.74
N PHE A 684 27.38 70.82 -23.01
CA PHE A 684 27.75 71.71 -24.12
C PHE A 684 26.89 73.02 -24.17
N VAL A 685 25.60 72.89 -23.96
CA VAL A 685 24.68 74.05 -23.90
C VAL A 685 24.96 74.93 -22.66
N ALA A 686 25.23 74.30 -21.49
CA ALA A 686 25.59 75.02 -20.28
C ALA A 686 26.91 75.75 -20.39
N ARG A 687 27.89 75.21 -21.14
CA ARG A 687 29.16 75.84 -21.40
C ARG A 687 29.03 77.02 -22.36
N ARG A 688 28.16 76.92 -23.39
CA ARG A 688 27.86 78.04 -24.31
C ARG A 688 27.17 79.22 -23.60
N ARG A 689 26.28 78.95 -22.61
CA ARG A 689 25.60 80.00 -21.82
C ARG A 689 26.55 80.75 -20.85
N ARG A 690 27.72 80.21 -20.56
CA ARG A 690 28.71 80.85 -19.67
C ARG A 690 29.74 81.68 -20.46
N GLN A 691 29.75 81.62 -21.82
CA GLN A 691 30.68 82.36 -22.67
C GLN A 691 30.03 83.50 -23.49
N GLY A 692 28.71 83.70 -23.32
CA GLY A 692 27.97 84.89 -23.73
C GLY A 692 27.49 85.62 -22.49
#